data_ff56ee5449ddad4b2f0653ca2ae572bc
#
_entry.id   ff56ee5449ddad4b2f0653ca2ae572bc
#
_cell.length_a   1.000
_cell.length_b   1.000
_cell.length_c   1.000
_cell.angle_alpha   90.00
_cell.angle_beta   90.00
_cell.angle_gamma   90.00
#
_symmetry.space_group_name_H-M   'P 1'
#
loop_
_entity.id
_entity.type
_entity.pdbx_description
1 polymer ?
#
loop_
_entity_poly.entity_id
_entity_poly.type
_entity_poly.pdbx_seq_one_letter_code
_entity_poly.pdbx_strand_id
1 'polypeptide(L)'
;MDQKLVSKIPQGPLADKWTEHKAHIRVVSPANKRKLEIIVIGTGLGGASAAAALGELGYNVKIFCISDSPRRAHSIAAQGGINAAKNYQNDNDSIYRLFYDTIKGGDYRSREANVYRLAEVSNLIIDQCVAQGVPFARDYGGLLDNRSFGGAQVSRTFYARGQTGQQLLLGAYASLNRQIAKGSVKSYPRHEMLDLVMIDGEAKGIIARNLVTGELERHGAHAVVIASGGYGNVFFLSTNAMNSNGSAAWQCYKKGAFFGNPCFAQIHPTCIPVHGDQQSKLTLMSESLRNDGRIWVPKKKEDVERLRTRKVKASQIPEEDRDYYLERRYPAFGNLVPRDVASRAAKERCDAGFGVNETGLAVFLDFSTAIQRLGRDVIEQRYGNLFQMYEKITDVNPYEEPMMIYPAIHYTMGGLWVDYNLQTTVPGLYAIGEANFSDHGGNRLGASALMQGLADGYFILPYTIGDYLAGKIQVPKTDINHPAFAEAEKSIQEKIEKLLAVKGNQPVDYYHKKLGQLMWNKVGMAREKAGLESAIEEIQVLKKEFWKDVYVPGTNAEFNTELEKAIRLADYFEIGELMARDALNRNESCGGHFRVEMQTEEGETKRDDENYMYVSAWEYKGENQVPELHKEPLNFEFVQVATRNYKD
;
A
#
# COMPACT_ATOMS: atom_id res chain seq x y z
N MET A 1 -7.95 29.33 -2.74
CA MET A 1 -7.03 28.18 -2.77
C MET A 1 -6.11 28.32 -1.57
N ASP A 2 -6.01 27.30 -0.79
CA ASP A 2 -5.06 27.27 0.32
C ASP A 2 -3.63 27.37 -0.26
N GLN A 3 -2.90 28.41 0.09
CA GLN A 3 -1.55 28.67 -0.43
C GLN A 3 -0.54 27.54 -0.11
N LYS A 4 -0.91 26.63 0.81
CA LYS A 4 -0.05 25.51 1.23
C LYS A 4 -0.16 24.28 0.30
N LEU A 5 -1.24 24.12 -0.45
CA LEU A 5 -1.50 22.98 -1.33
C LEU A 5 -1.41 23.37 -2.81
N VAL A 6 -0.20 23.49 -3.32
CA VAL A 6 0.05 23.74 -4.75
C VAL A 6 0.52 22.44 -5.41
N SER A 7 -0.37 21.82 -6.21
CA SER A 7 -0.10 20.53 -6.88
C SER A 7 1.00 20.59 -7.94
N LYS A 8 1.36 21.77 -8.42
CA LYS A 8 2.37 22.02 -9.47
C LYS A 8 2.16 21.22 -10.77
N ILE A 9 0.92 20.92 -11.08
CA ILE A 9 0.57 20.26 -12.34
C ILE A 9 0.86 21.21 -13.51
N PRO A 10 1.62 20.77 -14.55
CA PRO A 10 1.91 21.59 -15.72
C PRO A 10 0.65 21.98 -16.50
N GLN A 11 0.70 23.11 -17.18
CA GLN A 11 -0.35 23.51 -18.12
C GLN A 11 -0.23 22.71 -19.43
N GLY A 12 -1.24 22.81 -20.30
CA GLY A 12 -1.23 22.20 -21.63
C GLY A 12 -2.01 20.88 -21.71
N PRO A 13 -2.00 20.22 -22.89
CA PRO A 13 -2.70 18.97 -23.14
C PRO A 13 -2.22 17.84 -22.22
N LEU A 14 -3.14 16.96 -21.84
CA LEU A 14 -2.86 15.86 -20.90
C LEU A 14 -1.70 14.97 -21.38
N ALA A 15 -1.68 14.62 -22.65
CA ALA A 15 -0.67 13.75 -23.25
C ALA A 15 0.73 14.37 -23.31
N ASP A 16 0.84 15.70 -23.25
CA ASP A 16 2.11 16.40 -23.41
C ASP A 16 2.70 16.88 -22.07
N LYS A 17 1.86 16.92 -21.00
CA LYS A 17 2.25 17.49 -19.69
C LYS A 17 3.57 16.96 -19.14
N TRP A 18 3.79 15.66 -19.18
CA TRP A 18 4.99 15.06 -18.62
C TRP A 18 6.23 15.32 -19.52
N THR A 19 6.07 15.20 -20.81
CA THR A 19 7.16 15.48 -21.77
C THR A 19 7.60 16.93 -21.71
N GLU A 20 6.66 17.88 -21.72
CA GLU A 20 6.93 19.30 -21.57
C GLU A 20 7.55 19.63 -20.21
N HIS A 21 7.05 19.01 -19.15
CA HIS A 21 7.60 19.20 -17.80
C HIS A 21 9.07 18.76 -17.73
N LYS A 22 9.40 17.60 -18.27
CA LYS A 22 10.78 17.10 -18.34
C LYS A 22 11.70 18.03 -19.14
N ALA A 23 11.21 18.62 -20.21
CA ALA A 23 11.98 19.54 -21.05
C ALA A 23 12.37 20.83 -20.31
N HIS A 24 11.62 21.23 -19.29
CA HIS A 24 11.87 22.44 -18.50
C HIS A 24 12.60 22.18 -17.16
N ILE A 25 12.84 20.93 -16.80
CA ILE A 25 13.56 20.54 -15.58
C ILE A 25 15.04 20.94 -15.71
N ARG A 26 15.57 21.55 -14.67
CA ARG A 26 17.00 21.88 -14.58
C ARG A 26 17.81 20.60 -14.41
N VAL A 27 18.93 20.51 -15.10
CA VAL A 27 19.81 19.34 -15.08
C VAL A 27 21.06 19.65 -14.26
N VAL A 28 21.37 18.76 -13.31
CA VAL A 28 22.62 18.82 -12.54
C VAL A 28 23.73 18.14 -13.34
N SER A 29 24.88 18.83 -13.51
CA SER A 29 26.04 18.23 -14.17
C SER A 29 26.61 17.05 -13.38
N PRO A 30 27.27 16.07 -14.04
CA PRO A 30 27.88 14.93 -13.34
C PRO A 30 28.89 15.33 -12.25
N ALA A 31 29.64 16.40 -12.45
CA ALA A 31 30.59 16.91 -11.46
C ALA A 31 29.90 17.41 -10.19
N ASN A 32 28.72 18.04 -10.32
CA ASN A 32 27.94 18.53 -9.18
C ASN A 32 27.13 17.41 -8.52
N LYS A 33 26.62 16.44 -9.27
CA LYS A 33 25.92 15.28 -8.68
C LYS A 33 26.75 14.59 -7.60
N ARG A 34 28.06 14.43 -7.80
CA ARG A 34 28.99 13.82 -6.84
C ARG A 34 29.09 14.56 -5.50
N LYS A 35 28.65 15.81 -5.42
CA LYS A 35 28.66 16.62 -4.21
C LYS A 35 27.36 16.51 -3.42
N LEU A 36 26.31 16.02 -4.04
CA LEU A 36 24.95 16.00 -3.51
C LEU A 36 24.64 14.64 -2.87
N GLU A 37 24.05 14.67 -1.69
CA GLU A 37 23.69 13.50 -0.91
C GLU A 37 22.18 13.36 -0.82
N ILE A 38 21.67 12.13 -1.01
CA ILE A 38 20.26 11.78 -0.93
C ILE A 38 20.10 10.61 0.03
N ILE A 39 19.14 10.72 0.96
CA ILE A 39 18.71 9.62 1.82
C ILE A 39 17.45 9.00 1.22
N VAL A 40 17.41 7.66 1.14
CA VAL A 40 16.22 6.88 0.75
C VAL A 40 15.84 5.95 1.88
N ILE A 41 14.59 6.04 2.36
CA ILE A 41 14.05 5.22 3.45
C ILE A 41 13.14 4.14 2.87
N GLY A 42 13.59 2.89 2.97
CA GLY A 42 12.89 1.72 2.44
C GLY A 42 13.55 1.13 1.20
N THR A 43 13.52 -0.20 1.11
CA THR A 43 14.16 -1.00 0.06
C THR A 43 13.17 -1.84 -0.76
N GLY A 44 11.89 -1.50 -0.70
CA GLY A 44 10.88 -2.03 -1.61
C GLY A 44 11.12 -1.56 -3.05
N LEU A 45 10.21 -1.90 -3.97
CA LEU A 45 10.37 -1.55 -5.38
C LEU A 45 10.59 -0.05 -5.60
N GLY A 46 9.87 0.82 -4.91
CA GLY A 46 10.05 2.26 -5.01
C GLY A 46 11.44 2.70 -4.54
N GLY A 47 11.85 2.30 -3.35
CA GLY A 47 13.14 2.71 -2.77
C GLY A 47 14.35 2.10 -3.48
N ALA A 48 14.30 0.81 -3.81
CA ALA A 48 15.38 0.14 -4.52
C ALA A 48 15.59 0.71 -5.93
N SER A 49 14.50 0.94 -6.67
CA SER A 49 14.56 1.55 -8.00
C SER A 49 15.06 2.99 -7.97
N ALA A 50 14.58 3.80 -7.03
CA ALA A 50 15.04 5.17 -6.84
C ALA A 50 16.52 5.24 -6.50
N ALA A 51 16.98 4.47 -5.51
CA ALA A 51 18.38 4.46 -5.11
C ALA A 51 19.31 3.95 -6.23
N ALA A 52 18.88 2.92 -6.96
CA ALA A 52 19.63 2.41 -8.11
C ALA A 52 19.75 3.49 -9.21
N ALA A 53 18.66 4.12 -9.58
CA ALA A 53 18.64 5.17 -10.62
C ALA A 53 19.45 6.40 -10.20
N LEU A 54 19.29 6.89 -8.98
CA LEU A 54 20.02 8.05 -8.47
C LEU A 54 21.52 7.78 -8.35
N GLY A 55 21.91 6.60 -7.87
CA GLY A 55 23.30 6.17 -7.80
C GLY A 55 23.94 6.04 -9.18
N GLU A 56 23.21 5.49 -10.17
CA GLU A 56 23.66 5.39 -11.56
C GLU A 56 23.85 6.76 -12.20
N LEU A 57 23.01 7.74 -11.88
CA LEU A 57 23.14 9.13 -12.32
C LEU A 57 24.31 9.88 -11.70
N GLY A 58 24.94 9.36 -10.65
CA GLY A 58 26.13 9.90 -10.02
C GLY A 58 25.93 10.65 -8.70
N TYR A 59 24.74 10.60 -8.10
CA TYR A 59 24.50 11.10 -6.74
C TYR A 59 25.07 10.16 -5.70
N ASN A 60 25.37 10.69 -4.50
CA ASN A 60 25.69 9.88 -3.33
C ASN A 60 24.39 9.53 -2.60
N VAL A 61 24.08 8.26 -2.51
CA VAL A 61 22.83 7.78 -1.94
C VAL A 61 23.11 6.95 -0.70
N LYS A 62 22.34 7.21 0.38
CA LYS A 62 22.27 6.37 1.57
C LYS A 62 20.88 5.71 1.60
N ILE A 63 20.81 4.38 1.56
CA ILE A 63 19.55 3.66 1.61
C ILE A 63 19.42 2.87 2.91
N PHE A 64 18.28 3.00 3.56
CA PHE A 64 18.00 2.42 4.89
C PHE A 64 16.96 1.31 4.80
N CYS A 65 17.23 0.22 5.48
CA CYS A 65 16.38 -0.96 5.51
C CYS A 65 16.23 -1.49 6.95
N ILE A 66 15.01 -1.66 7.42
CA ILE A 66 14.73 -2.25 8.74
C ILE A 66 15.16 -3.71 8.80
N SER A 67 14.98 -4.45 7.71
CA SER A 67 15.35 -5.86 7.61
C SER A 67 16.85 -6.06 7.45
N ASP A 68 17.31 -7.29 7.68
CA ASP A 68 18.69 -7.74 7.45
C ASP A 68 19.08 -7.73 5.96
N SER A 69 18.10 -7.75 5.07
CA SER A 69 18.32 -7.71 3.63
C SER A 69 17.28 -6.84 2.92
N PRO A 70 17.70 -6.01 1.94
CA PRO A 70 16.79 -5.24 1.08
C PRO A 70 15.72 -6.10 0.39
N ARG A 71 16.00 -7.38 0.15
CA ARG A 71 15.09 -8.32 -0.50
C ARG A 71 13.88 -8.74 0.35
N ARG A 72 13.81 -8.33 1.63
CA ARG A 72 12.71 -8.67 2.54
C ARG A 72 11.61 -7.60 2.57
N ALA A 73 11.63 -6.65 1.66
CA ALA A 73 10.57 -5.65 1.54
C ALA A 73 9.22 -6.30 1.17
N HIS A 74 8.12 -5.65 1.55
CA HIS A 74 6.76 -6.16 1.29
C HIS A 74 6.50 -6.47 -0.19
N SER A 75 7.13 -5.75 -1.12
CA SER A 75 7.01 -5.99 -2.57
C SER A 75 7.23 -7.45 -2.98
N ILE A 76 8.03 -8.23 -2.23
CA ILE A 76 8.27 -9.65 -2.48
C ILE A 76 6.98 -10.50 -2.38
N ALA A 77 6.00 -10.07 -1.60
CA ALA A 77 4.76 -10.79 -1.36
C ALA A 77 3.72 -10.65 -2.47
N ALA A 78 3.89 -9.71 -3.40
CA ALA A 78 2.96 -9.50 -4.50
C ALA A 78 3.03 -10.63 -5.54
N GLN A 79 1.89 -11.22 -5.86
CA GLN A 79 1.81 -12.44 -6.66
C GLN A 79 1.21 -12.21 -8.06
N GLY A 80 0.24 -11.31 -8.15
CA GLY A 80 -0.68 -11.23 -9.29
C GLY A 80 -0.06 -10.78 -10.61
N GLY A 81 0.67 -9.68 -10.60
CA GLY A 81 1.23 -9.11 -11.82
C GLY A 81 1.49 -7.60 -11.72
N ILE A 82 1.85 -7.02 -12.85
CA ILE A 82 2.07 -5.59 -13.05
C ILE A 82 1.41 -5.12 -14.34
N ASN A 83 0.66 -4.02 -14.27
CA ASN A 83 -0.03 -3.45 -15.42
C ASN A 83 0.90 -2.63 -16.32
N ALA A 84 0.66 -2.70 -17.62
CA ALA A 84 1.22 -1.78 -18.61
C ALA A 84 0.32 -1.70 -19.85
N ALA A 85 0.21 -0.52 -20.44
CA ALA A 85 -0.66 -0.26 -21.60
C ALA A 85 0.02 -0.62 -22.92
N LYS A 86 0.48 -1.89 -23.07
CA LYS A 86 1.20 -2.35 -24.27
C LYS A 86 0.33 -2.90 -25.39
N ASN A 87 -0.94 -3.19 -25.10
CA ASN A 87 -1.90 -3.72 -26.08
C ASN A 87 -1.41 -4.95 -26.86
N TYR A 88 -0.70 -5.88 -26.22
CA TYR A 88 -0.14 -7.06 -26.88
C TYR A 88 -1.19 -8.07 -27.38
N GLN A 89 -2.35 -8.12 -26.71
CA GLN A 89 -3.48 -8.96 -27.13
C GLN A 89 -4.36 -8.30 -28.21
N ASN A 90 -4.06 -7.06 -28.56
CA ASN A 90 -4.82 -6.29 -29.55
C ASN A 90 -6.32 -6.17 -29.21
N ASP A 91 -6.62 -6.04 -27.92
CA ASP A 91 -7.96 -5.94 -27.32
C ASP A 91 -8.38 -4.48 -27.02
N ASN A 92 -7.79 -3.54 -27.77
CA ASN A 92 -8.02 -2.09 -27.68
C ASN A 92 -7.55 -1.46 -26.36
N ASP A 93 -6.52 -1.98 -25.72
CA ASP A 93 -5.87 -1.28 -24.63
C ASP A 93 -5.03 -0.10 -25.13
N SER A 94 -4.85 0.90 -24.28
CA SER A 94 -4.07 2.10 -24.57
C SER A 94 -3.68 2.82 -23.29
N ILE A 95 -2.74 3.77 -23.39
CA ILE A 95 -2.38 4.68 -22.28
C ILE A 95 -3.65 5.38 -21.77
N TYR A 96 -4.47 5.93 -22.68
CA TYR A 96 -5.71 6.60 -22.29
C TYR A 96 -6.69 5.65 -21.59
N ARG A 97 -6.83 4.40 -22.05
CA ARG A 97 -7.71 3.43 -21.42
C ARG A 97 -7.23 3.01 -20.04
N LEU A 98 -5.92 2.79 -19.85
CA LEU A 98 -5.36 2.52 -18.50
C LEU A 98 -5.58 3.71 -17.57
N PHE A 99 -5.35 4.92 -18.06
CA PHE A 99 -5.64 6.15 -17.33
C PHE A 99 -7.13 6.25 -16.94
N TYR A 100 -8.04 6.08 -17.90
CA TYR A 100 -9.49 6.14 -17.67
C TYR A 100 -9.95 5.10 -16.66
N ASP A 101 -9.52 3.84 -16.83
CA ASP A 101 -9.88 2.75 -15.92
C ASP A 101 -9.36 3.01 -14.49
N THR A 102 -8.17 3.60 -14.35
CA THR A 102 -7.59 3.94 -13.05
C THR A 102 -8.36 5.06 -12.37
N ILE A 103 -8.72 6.12 -13.09
CA ILE A 103 -9.54 7.23 -12.56
C ILE A 103 -10.92 6.73 -12.14
N LYS A 104 -11.60 5.99 -13.03
CA LYS A 104 -12.94 5.43 -12.76
C LYS A 104 -12.91 4.40 -11.64
N GLY A 105 -11.93 3.50 -11.65
CA GLY A 105 -11.74 2.49 -10.61
C GLY A 105 -11.49 3.11 -9.23
N GLY A 106 -10.82 4.25 -9.18
CA GLY A 106 -10.54 5.04 -7.98
C GLY A 106 -11.67 6.00 -7.57
N ASP A 107 -12.83 5.90 -8.21
CA ASP A 107 -14.00 6.77 -7.93
C ASP A 107 -13.72 8.27 -8.05
N TYR A 108 -12.88 8.65 -9.02
CA TYR A 108 -12.59 10.06 -9.32
C TYR A 108 -12.03 10.82 -8.09
N ARG A 109 -11.18 10.18 -7.30
CA ARG A 109 -10.53 10.78 -6.12
C ARG A 109 -9.01 10.89 -6.28
N SER A 110 -8.55 11.01 -7.55
CA SER A 110 -7.14 11.21 -7.92
C SER A 110 -6.98 12.27 -9.00
N ARG A 111 -5.76 12.75 -9.19
CA ARG A 111 -5.42 13.80 -10.17
C ARG A 111 -5.25 13.19 -11.56
N GLU A 112 -5.95 13.71 -12.57
CA GLU A 112 -5.84 13.24 -13.96
C GLU A 112 -4.40 13.25 -14.47
N ALA A 113 -3.65 14.33 -14.26
CA ALA A 113 -2.30 14.48 -14.78
C ALA A 113 -1.32 13.45 -14.21
N ASN A 114 -1.41 13.16 -12.92
CA ASN A 114 -0.58 12.15 -12.25
C ASN A 114 -0.90 10.75 -12.75
N VAL A 115 -2.19 10.41 -12.87
CA VAL A 115 -2.63 9.10 -13.34
C VAL A 115 -2.27 8.88 -14.81
N TYR A 116 -2.41 9.91 -15.66
CA TYR A 116 -2.00 9.81 -17.06
C TYR A 116 -0.49 9.56 -17.20
N ARG A 117 0.32 10.30 -16.44
CA ARG A 117 1.77 10.09 -16.39
C ARG A 117 2.13 8.67 -15.96
N LEU A 118 1.44 8.13 -14.96
CA LEU A 118 1.63 6.75 -14.50
C LEU A 118 1.34 5.74 -15.64
N ALA A 119 0.23 5.93 -16.36
CA ALA A 119 -0.14 5.09 -17.50
C ALA A 119 0.88 5.21 -18.65
N GLU A 120 1.36 6.42 -18.93
CA GLU A 120 2.35 6.69 -19.97
C GLU A 120 3.69 5.96 -19.70
N VAL A 121 4.22 6.07 -18.48
CA VAL A 121 5.51 5.44 -18.13
C VAL A 121 5.41 3.93 -17.91
N SER A 122 4.22 3.38 -17.78
CA SER A 122 4.01 1.94 -17.53
C SER A 122 4.69 1.05 -18.58
N ASN A 123 4.68 1.47 -19.82
CA ASN A 123 5.29 0.72 -20.93
C ASN A 123 6.82 0.64 -20.78
N LEU A 124 7.45 1.73 -20.34
CA LEU A 124 8.90 1.79 -20.10
C LEU A 124 9.31 0.90 -18.92
N ILE A 125 8.45 0.75 -17.91
CA ILE A 125 8.70 -0.11 -16.76
C ILE A 125 8.87 -1.56 -17.20
N ILE A 126 7.99 -2.08 -18.05
CA ILE A 126 8.06 -3.46 -18.53
C ILE A 126 9.37 -3.68 -19.32
N ASP A 127 9.72 -2.75 -20.20
CA ASP A 127 10.96 -2.83 -20.98
C ASP A 127 12.20 -2.82 -20.07
N GLN A 128 12.21 -1.97 -19.05
CA GLN A 128 13.26 -1.94 -18.03
C GLN A 128 13.37 -3.26 -17.26
N CYS A 129 12.23 -3.83 -16.82
CA CYS A 129 12.20 -5.09 -16.08
C CYS A 129 12.67 -6.27 -16.94
N VAL A 130 12.30 -6.32 -18.23
CA VAL A 130 12.80 -7.33 -19.18
C VAL A 130 14.33 -7.20 -19.33
N ALA A 131 14.84 -5.98 -19.50
CA ALA A 131 16.27 -5.72 -19.60
C ALA A 131 17.04 -6.11 -18.32
N GLN A 132 16.40 -6.07 -17.16
CA GLN A 132 16.95 -6.53 -15.88
C GLN A 132 16.88 -8.04 -15.69
N GLY A 133 16.30 -8.79 -16.63
CA GLY A 133 16.18 -10.24 -16.57
C GLY A 133 14.99 -10.76 -15.78
N VAL A 134 13.94 -9.96 -15.57
CA VAL A 134 12.71 -10.42 -14.94
C VAL A 134 12.04 -11.49 -15.83
N PRO A 135 11.82 -12.72 -15.34
CA PRO A 135 11.32 -13.83 -16.13
C PRO A 135 9.79 -13.79 -16.24
N PHE A 136 9.26 -12.80 -16.94
CA PHE A 136 7.84 -12.76 -17.26
C PHE A 136 7.40 -13.99 -18.05
N ALA A 137 6.17 -14.43 -17.82
CA ALA A 137 5.54 -15.46 -18.63
C ALA A 137 5.53 -15.04 -20.11
N ARG A 138 5.69 -16.03 -21.01
CA ARG A 138 5.69 -15.83 -22.45
C ARG A 138 4.64 -16.74 -23.09
N ASP A 139 4.07 -16.26 -24.17
CA ASP A 139 3.20 -17.04 -25.02
C ASP A 139 4.00 -18.04 -25.90
N TYR A 140 3.29 -18.80 -26.72
CA TYR A 140 3.92 -19.77 -27.61
C TYR A 140 4.84 -19.13 -28.67
N GLY A 141 4.53 -17.90 -29.09
CA GLY A 141 5.36 -17.11 -30.01
C GLY A 141 6.60 -16.47 -29.37
N GLY A 142 6.77 -16.60 -28.05
CA GLY A 142 7.88 -16.02 -27.31
C GLY A 142 7.67 -14.55 -26.90
N LEU A 143 6.50 -13.97 -27.17
CA LEU A 143 6.12 -12.63 -26.69
C LEU A 143 5.74 -12.70 -25.22
N LEU A 144 5.83 -11.55 -24.54
CA LEU A 144 5.38 -11.46 -23.15
C LEU A 144 3.88 -11.75 -23.08
N ASP A 145 3.51 -12.73 -22.27
CA ASP A 145 2.11 -13.05 -22.02
C ASP A 145 1.51 -12.05 -21.03
N ASN A 146 0.25 -11.69 -21.25
CA ASN A 146 -0.52 -10.84 -20.35
C ASN A 146 -1.96 -11.34 -20.22
N ARG A 147 -2.62 -10.89 -19.17
CA ARG A 147 -3.99 -11.32 -18.85
C ARG A 147 -4.82 -10.16 -18.30
N SER A 148 -6.13 -10.32 -18.32
CA SER A 148 -7.02 -9.45 -17.54
C SER A 148 -6.85 -9.69 -16.05
N PHE A 149 -7.15 -8.67 -15.25
CA PHE A 149 -7.05 -8.72 -13.80
C PHE A 149 -8.24 -7.98 -13.17
N GLY A 150 -8.57 -8.25 -11.93
CA GLY A 150 -9.76 -7.69 -11.28
C GLY A 150 -9.93 -6.19 -11.48
N GLY A 151 -11.08 -5.79 -12.00
CA GLY A 151 -11.43 -4.41 -12.33
C GLY A 151 -11.07 -3.96 -13.75
N ALA A 152 -10.43 -4.81 -14.58
CA ALA A 152 -10.11 -4.51 -15.97
C ALA A 152 -10.67 -5.57 -16.94
N GLN A 153 -11.23 -5.13 -18.06
CA GLN A 153 -11.78 -5.99 -19.11
C GLN A 153 -10.79 -6.24 -20.25
N VAL A 154 -9.58 -5.72 -20.15
CA VAL A 154 -8.51 -5.90 -21.15
C VAL A 154 -7.32 -6.60 -20.55
N SER A 155 -6.54 -7.26 -21.40
CA SER A 155 -5.35 -8.00 -21.01
C SER A 155 -4.14 -7.08 -20.96
N ARG A 156 -3.82 -6.52 -19.79
CA ARG A 156 -2.69 -5.60 -19.59
C ARG A 156 -1.76 -6.00 -18.46
N THR A 157 -2.04 -7.09 -17.76
CA THR A 157 -1.26 -7.51 -16.58
C THR A 157 -0.21 -8.52 -16.98
N PHE A 158 1.06 -8.11 -16.90
CA PHE A 158 2.24 -8.95 -17.08
C PHE A 158 2.58 -9.66 -15.77
N TYR A 159 3.06 -10.90 -15.82
CA TYR A 159 3.19 -11.72 -14.62
C TYR A 159 4.31 -12.75 -14.71
N ALA A 160 4.77 -13.20 -13.56
CA ALA A 160 5.73 -14.29 -13.38
C ALA A 160 5.12 -15.38 -12.48
N ARG A 161 3.97 -15.91 -12.87
CA ARG A 161 3.24 -17.08 -12.30
C ARG A 161 3.30 -17.19 -10.78
N GLY A 162 2.69 -16.24 -10.07
CA GLY A 162 2.62 -16.21 -8.59
C GLY A 162 3.86 -15.65 -7.89
N GLN A 163 4.90 -15.27 -8.63
CA GLN A 163 6.15 -14.74 -8.10
C GLN A 163 6.49 -13.34 -8.64
N THR A 164 5.52 -12.62 -9.18
CA THR A 164 5.78 -11.36 -9.89
C THR A 164 6.50 -10.35 -9.03
N GLY A 165 6.03 -10.10 -7.81
CA GLY A 165 6.69 -9.16 -6.90
C GLY A 165 8.10 -9.56 -6.51
N GLN A 166 8.32 -10.84 -6.26
CA GLN A 166 9.65 -11.39 -5.97
C GLN A 166 10.62 -11.15 -7.14
N GLN A 167 10.22 -11.46 -8.36
CA GLN A 167 11.07 -11.33 -9.52
C GLN A 167 11.37 -9.87 -9.87
N LEU A 168 10.38 -9.00 -9.75
CA LEU A 168 10.56 -7.55 -9.92
C LEU A 168 11.52 -6.99 -8.87
N LEU A 169 11.35 -7.38 -7.60
CA LEU A 169 12.22 -6.93 -6.51
C LEU A 169 13.66 -7.42 -6.71
N LEU A 170 13.87 -8.65 -7.16
CA LEU A 170 15.21 -9.16 -7.48
C LEU A 170 15.86 -8.38 -8.63
N GLY A 171 15.10 -7.98 -9.66
CA GLY A 171 15.58 -7.12 -10.73
C GLY A 171 16.02 -5.74 -10.23
N ALA A 172 15.19 -5.10 -9.42
CA ALA A 172 15.53 -3.80 -8.80
C ALA A 172 16.72 -3.93 -7.83
N TYR A 173 16.75 -5.00 -7.03
CA TYR A 173 17.86 -5.28 -6.12
C TYR A 173 19.18 -5.51 -6.87
N ALA A 174 19.17 -6.22 -7.99
CA ALA A 174 20.37 -6.42 -8.81
C ALA A 174 20.95 -5.08 -9.31
N SER A 175 20.08 -4.16 -9.75
CA SER A 175 20.47 -2.80 -10.13
C SER A 175 21.01 -1.99 -8.96
N LEU A 176 20.34 -2.06 -7.80
CA LEU A 176 20.78 -1.42 -6.56
C LEU A 176 22.15 -1.95 -6.12
N ASN A 177 22.32 -3.26 -6.11
CA ASN A 177 23.56 -3.90 -5.65
C ASN A 177 24.76 -3.54 -6.54
N ARG A 178 24.53 -3.32 -7.84
CA ARG A 178 25.53 -2.79 -8.76
C ARG A 178 26.03 -1.40 -8.34
N GLN A 179 25.13 -0.53 -7.87
CA GLN A 179 25.51 0.81 -7.39
C GLN A 179 26.17 0.76 -6.00
N ILE A 180 25.77 -0.18 -5.14
CA ILE A 180 26.45 -0.44 -3.87
C ILE A 180 27.90 -0.88 -4.13
N ALA A 181 28.10 -1.83 -5.05
CA ALA A 181 29.43 -2.29 -5.43
C ALA A 181 30.32 -1.19 -6.03
N LYS A 182 29.74 -0.23 -6.76
CA LYS A 182 30.45 0.94 -7.30
C LYS A 182 30.74 2.02 -6.24
N GLY A 183 30.12 1.93 -5.05
CA GLY A 183 30.26 2.92 -3.98
C GLY A 183 29.42 4.18 -4.12
N SER A 184 28.55 4.28 -5.14
CA SER A 184 27.60 5.42 -5.28
C SER A 184 26.41 5.31 -4.33
N VAL A 185 26.08 4.10 -3.88
CA VAL A 185 25.05 3.84 -2.88
C VAL A 185 25.65 3.15 -1.66
N LYS A 186 25.38 3.67 -0.47
CA LYS A 186 25.71 3.03 0.81
C LYS A 186 24.42 2.48 1.42
N SER A 187 24.41 1.18 1.74
CA SER A 187 23.28 0.49 2.32
C SER A 187 23.42 0.36 3.82
N TYR A 188 22.33 0.61 4.54
CA TYR A 188 22.21 0.50 5.99
C TYR A 188 21.11 -0.52 6.35
N PRO A 189 21.39 -1.84 6.31
CA PRO A 189 20.46 -2.86 6.79
C PRO A 189 20.34 -2.79 8.32
N ARG A 190 19.21 -3.24 8.87
CA ARG A 190 18.94 -3.18 10.31
C ARG A 190 19.01 -1.76 10.90
N HIS A 191 18.56 -0.78 10.11
CA HIS A 191 18.44 0.60 10.57
C HIS A 191 17.02 1.11 10.34
N GLU A 192 16.44 1.72 11.34
CA GLU A 192 15.11 2.31 11.29
C GLU A 192 15.18 3.82 11.45
N MET A 193 14.57 4.56 10.53
CA MET A 193 14.39 6.00 10.68
C MET A 193 13.41 6.28 11.81
N LEU A 194 13.84 7.05 12.83
CA LEU A 194 13.00 7.42 13.98
C LEU A 194 12.60 8.89 13.99
N ASP A 195 13.30 9.76 13.29
CA ASP A 195 12.90 11.16 13.12
C ASP A 195 13.47 11.79 11.84
N LEU A 196 12.78 12.83 11.37
CA LEU A 196 13.23 13.71 10.29
C LEU A 196 13.90 14.95 10.91
N VAL A 197 15.07 15.33 10.40
CA VAL A 197 15.77 16.53 10.85
C VAL A 197 15.52 17.68 9.87
N MET A 198 14.92 18.75 10.39
CA MET A 198 14.61 19.98 9.67
C MET A 198 15.61 21.07 10.02
N ILE A 199 16.15 21.76 9.01
CA ILE A 199 16.99 22.96 9.18
C ILE A 199 16.46 24.01 8.22
N ASP A 200 16.20 25.21 8.73
CA ASP A 200 15.67 26.34 7.96
C ASP A 200 14.42 26.01 7.12
N GLY A 201 13.55 25.15 7.66
CA GLY A 201 12.30 24.74 7.01
C GLY A 201 12.47 23.70 5.89
N GLU A 202 13.65 23.14 5.70
CA GLU A 202 13.95 22.11 4.72
C GLU A 202 14.33 20.78 5.39
N ALA A 203 14.03 19.66 4.74
CA ALA A 203 14.51 18.34 5.16
C ALA A 203 16.01 18.22 4.88
N LYS A 204 16.82 17.99 5.91
CA LYS A 204 18.29 17.98 5.84
C LYS A 204 18.93 16.71 6.38
N GLY A 205 18.16 15.80 6.91
CA GLY A 205 18.69 14.54 7.41
C GLY A 205 17.68 13.77 8.24
N ILE A 206 18.16 12.72 8.87
CA ILE A 206 17.38 11.83 9.72
C ILE A 206 18.17 11.43 10.98
N ILE A 207 17.43 10.98 11.99
CA ILE A 207 17.97 10.14 13.05
C ILE A 207 17.53 8.70 12.77
N ALA A 208 18.50 7.80 12.68
CA ALA A 208 18.25 6.37 12.53
C ALA A 208 18.70 5.62 13.79
N ARG A 209 18.00 4.54 14.13
CA ARG A 209 18.44 3.60 15.16
C ARG A 209 19.06 2.37 14.49
N ASN A 210 20.27 2.04 14.89
CA ASN A 210 20.87 0.75 14.59
C ASN A 210 20.15 -0.31 15.44
N LEU A 211 19.39 -1.18 14.80
CA LEU A 211 18.54 -2.16 15.51
C LEU A 211 19.34 -3.28 16.18
N VAL A 212 20.60 -3.44 15.83
CA VAL A 212 21.49 -4.45 16.44
C VAL A 212 22.12 -3.92 17.72
N THR A 213 22.66 -2.70 17.68
CA THR A 213 23.39 -2.11 18.81
C THR A 213 22.52 -1.21 19.69
N GLY A 214 21.38 -0.73 19.18
CA GLY A 214 20.52 0.25 19.85
C GLY A 214 21.00 1.70 19.72
N GLU A 215 22.15 1.94 19.09
CA GLU A 215 22.72 3.28 18.91
C GLU A 215 21.85 4.15 17.99
N LEU A 216 21.74 5.44 18.36
CA LEU A 216 21.15 6.46 17.49
C LEU A 216 22.24 7.07 16.63
N GLU A 217 21.97 7.16 15.33
CA GLU A 217 22.89 7.66 14.32
C GLU A 217 22.30 8.89 13.62
N ARG A 218 23.15 9.90 13.39
CA ARG A 218 22.79 11.11 12.65
C ARG A 218 23.23 10.98 11.20
N HIS A 219 22.33 11.20 10.26
CA HIS A 219 22.62 11.17 8.83
C HIS A 219 22.13 12.44 8.16
N GLY A 220 23.05 13.19 7.53
CA GLY A 220 22.75 14.40 6.78
C GLY A 220 22.54 14.10 5.30
N ALA A 221 21.75 14.93 4.62
CA ALA A 221 21.53 14.88 3.19
C ALA A 221 21.03 16.23 2.64
N HIS A 222 21.07 16.42 1.31
CA HIS A 222 20.44 17.54 0.62
C HIS A 222 18.94 17.31 0.37
N ALA A 223 18.52 16.04 0.28
CA ALA A 223 17.13 15.63 0.16
C ALA A 223 16.90 14.27 0.81
N VAL A 224 15.66 14.04 1.24
CA VAL A 224 15.20 12.79 1.87
C VAL A 224 14.02 12.25 1.08
N VAL A 225 14.04 10.94 0.78
CA VAL A 225 13.00 10.23 0.03
C VAL A 225 12.40 9.16 0.92
N ILE A 226 11.09 9.23 1.17
CA ILE A 226 10.34 8.23 1.92
C ILE A 226 9.76 7.20 0.95
N ALA A 227 10.17 5.95 1.09
CA ALA A 227 9.72 4.80 0.32
C ALA A 227 9.36 3.62 1.25
N SER A 228 8.83 3.94 2.43
CA SER A 228 8.58 3.01 3.54
C SER A 228 7.36 2.11 3.35
N GLY A 229 6.61 2.26 2.27
CA GLY A 229 5.35 1.54 2.05
C GLY A 229 4.19 2.11 2.87
N GLY A 230 3.12 1.32 2.98
CA GLY A 230 1.87 1.72 3.62
C GLY A 230 1.81 1.47 5.14
N TYR A 231 0.69 1.83 5.73
CA TYR A 231 0.44 1.77 7.18
C TYR A 231 -0.65 0.73 7.57
N GLY A 232 -0.86 -0.29 6.75
CA GLY A 232 -1.88 -1.33 7.01
C GLY A 232 -1.65 -2.12 8.31
N ASN A 233 -0.42 -2.17 8.83
CA ASN A 233 -0.11 -2.83 10.10
C ASN A 233 -0.73 -2.16 11.35
N VAL A 234 -1.33 -0.98 11.20
CA VAL A 234 -2.17 -0.38 12.24
C VAL A 234 -3.32 -1.31 12.64
N PHE A 235 -3.80 -2.14 11.72
CA PHE A 235 -4.86 -3.14 11.94
C PHE A 235 -4.37 -4.42 12.64
N PHE A 236 -3.15 -4.51 13.07
CA PHE A 236 -2.47 -5.69 13.60
C PHE A 236 -2.41 -6.85 12.58
N LEU A 237 -3.54 -7.41 12.20
CA LEU A 237 -3.65 -8.43 11.14
C LEU A 237 -3.89 -7.75 9.79
N SER A 238 -2.88 -7.81 8.94
CA SER A 238 -2.91 -7.33 7.56
C SER A 238 -2.11 -8.27 6.66
N THR A 239 -2.16 -8.04 5.36
CA THR A 239 -1.30 -8.78 4.43
C THR A 239 0.11 -8.19 4.32
N ASN A 240 0.35 -7.04 4.96
CA ASN A 240 1.63 -6.34 4.87
C ASN A 240 2.74 -7.07 5.64
N ALA A 241 3.96 -6.97 5.14
CA ALA A 241 5.12 -7.37 5.91
C ALA A 241 5.27 -6.49 7.16
N MET A 242 5.76 -7.05 8.26
CA MET A 242 5.91 -6.34 9.54
C MET A 242 6.82 -5.11 9.46
N ASN A 243 7.74 -5.09 8.49
CA ASN A 243 8.64 -3.97 8.23
C ASN A 243 8.00 -2.81 7.41
N SER A 244 6.80 -3.01 6.84
CA SER A 244 6.03 -1.95 6.17
C SER A 244 5.12 -1.31 7.22
N ASN A 245 5.63 -0.34 7.97
CA ASN A 245 5.00 0.11 9.21
C ASN A 245 4.44 1.54 9.20
N GLY A 246 4.77 2.37 8.23
CA GLY A 246 4.29 3.75 8.13
C GLY A 246 4.91 4.75 9.11
N SER A 247 5.73 4.31 10.09
CA SER A 247 6.30 5.21 11.11
C SER A 247 7.19 6.30 10.53
N ALA A 248 8.01 6.00 9.52
CA ALA A 248 8.86 7.01 8.88
C ALA A 248 8.02 8.14 8.25
N ALA A 249 6.95 7.80 7.52
CA ALA A 249 6.01 8.78 6.97
C ALA A 249 5.32 9.58 8.09
N TRP A 250 5.00 8.92 9.21
CA TRP A 250 4.37 9.57 10.34
C TRP A 250 5.29 10.60 11.02
N GLN A 251 6.59 10.33 11.14
CA GLN A 251 7.54 11.32 11.64
C GLN A 251 7.62 12.54 10.70
N CYS A 252 7.57 12.32 9.39
CA CYS A 252 7.52 13.41 8.42
C CYS A 252 6.24 14.25 8.57
N TYR A 253 5.09 13.62 8.80
CA TYR A 253 3.84 14.30 9.11
C TYR A 253 3.95 15.20 10.34
N LYS A 254 4.55 14.71 11.42
CA LYS A 254 4.79 15.50 12.64
C LYS A 254 5.75 16.68 12.44
N LYS A 255 6.57 16.64 11.40
CA LYS A 255 7.51 17.72 11.03
C LYS A 255 6.96 18.69 9.98
N GLY A 256 5.68 18.57 9.59
CA GLY A 256 5.01 19.52 8.72
C GLY A 256 4.68 19.03 7.32
N ALA A 257 4.99 17.79 6.98
CA ALA A 257 4.47 17.17 5.75
C ALA A 257 2.99 16.84 5.95
N PHE A 258 2.12 17.21 5.00
CA PHE A 258 0.70 16.91 5.12
C PHE A 258 0.43 15.45 4.78
N PHE A 259 -0.60 14.87 5.41
CA PHE A 259 -1.02 13.50 5.17
C PHE A 259 -2.29 13.48 4.32
N GLY A 260 -2.20 12.84 3.14
CA GLY A 260 -3.29 12.81 2.15
C GLY A 260 -4.19 11.58 2.28
N ASN A 261 -5.50 11.77 2.23
CA ASN A 261 -6.52 10.72 2.19
C ASN A 261 -6.29 9.55 3.16
N PRO A 262 -6.02 9.76 4.45
CA PRO A 262 -5.60 8.69 5.37
C PRO A 262 -6.64 7.57 5.53
N CYS A 263 -7.92 7.82 5.29
CA CYS A 263 -8.98 6.82 5.39
C CYS A 263 -9.09 5.90 4.15
N PHE A 264 -8.38 6.17 3.06
CA PHE A 264 -8.42 5.34 1.87
C PHE A 264 -7.51 4.12 2.03
N ALA A 265 -8.10 3.03 2.47
CA ALA A 265 -7.43 1.75 2.62
C ALA A 265 -8.15 0.69 1.79
N GLN A 266 -7.39 -0.12 1.05
CA GLN A 266 -7.91 -1.20 0.22
C GLN A 266 -7.92 -2.51 0.99
N ILE A 267 -9.02 -3.22 0.85
CA ILE A 267 -9.21 -4.56 1.38
C ILE A 267 -9.09 -5.56 0.24
N HIS A 268 -8.32 -6.62 0.46
CA HIS A 268 -8.12 -7.69 -0.52
C HIS A 268 -9.09 -8.84 -0.25
N PRO A 269 -9.88 -9.29 -1.24
CA PRO A 269 -10.96 -10.26 -1.03
C PRO A 269 -10.48 -11.70 -0.84
N THR A 270 -9.25 -12.05 -1.25
CA THR A 270 -8.77 -13.43 -1.32
C THR A 270 -7.62 -13.73 -0.36
N CYS A 271 -7.82 -13.46 0.94
CA CYS A 271 -6.83 -13.83 1.95
C CYS A 271 -7.26 -15.12 2.67
N ILE A 272 -6.29 -15.90 3.14
CA ILE A 272 -6.58 -17.05 4.01
C ILE A 272 -7.17 -16.51 5.31
N PRO A 273 -8.31 -17.03 5.80
CA PRO A 273 -8.97 -16.57 7.01
C PRO A 273 -8.06 -16.66 8.25
N VAL A 274 -8.36 -15.85 9.25
CA VAL A 274 -7.70 -15.93 10.57
C VAL A 274 -7.91 -17.32 11.17
N HIS A 275 -6.84 -17.92 11.67
CA HIS A 275 -6.84 -19.17 12.41
C HIS A 275 -5.84 -19.11 13.55
N GLY A 276 -6.34 -19.24 14.78
CA GLY A 276 -5.54 -19.23 16.01
C GLY A 276 -5.13 -17.84 16.51
N ASP A 277 -4.89 -17.78 17.82
CA ASP A 277 -4.62 -16.51 18.54
C ASP A 277 -3.19 -16.00 18.40
N GLN A 278 -2.28 -16.83 17.87
CA GLN A 278 -0.86 -16.52 17.73
C GLN A 278 -0.52 -15.95 16.33
N GLN A 279 -1.51 -15.82 15.46
CA GLN A 279 -1.29 -15.32 14.11
C GLN A 279 -0.95 -13.82 14.15
N SER A 280 0.12 -13.43 13.47
CA SER A 280 0.61 -12.04 13.41
C SER A 280 0.50 -11.41 12.02
N LYS A 281 0.09 -12.19 11.01
CA LYS A 281 -0.02 -11.76 9.61
C LYS A 281 -1.09 -12.59 8.89
N LEU A 282 -1.79 -11.96 7.93
CA LEU A 282 -2.70 -12.65 7.03
C LEU A 282 -1.97 -13.03 5.74
N THR A 283 -2.20 -14.24 5.24
CA THR A 283 -1.61 -14.69 3.98
C THR A 283 -2.51 -14.30 2.82
N LEU A 284 -1.95 -13.51 1.92
CA LEU A 284 -2.58 -13.15 0.66
C LEU A 284 -2.54 -14.33 -0.31
N MET A 285 -3.68 -14.65 -0.90
CA MET A 285 -3.77 -15.49 -2.10
C MET A 285 -3.97 -14.60 -3.33
N SER A 286 -3.29 -14.96 -4.43
CA SER A 286 -3.36 -14.16 -5.66
C SER A 286 -4.79 -13.96 -6.14
N GLU A 287 -5.14 -12.72 -6.46
CA GLU A 287 -6.44 -12.38 -7.03
C GLU A 287 -6.71 -13.08 -8.38
N SER A 288 -5.65 -13.48 -9.09
CA SER A 288 -5.76 -14.25 -10.33
C SER A 288 -6.52 -15.57 -10.18
N LEU A 289 -6.61 -16.10 -8.95
CA LEU A 289 -7.44 -17.27 -8.66
C LEU A 289 -8.93 -17.05 -8.99
N ARG A 290 -9.39 -15.80 -8.96
CA ARG A 290 -10.78 -15.44 -9.33
C ARG A 290 -11.05 -15.51 -10.83
N ASN A 291 -10.02 -15.64 -11.67
CA ASN A 291 -10.20 -15.78 -13.12
C ASN A 291 -10.88 -17.13 -13.50
N ASP A 292 -10.56 -18.19 -12.79
CA ASP A 292 -11.12 -19.52 -13.03
C ASP A 292 -11.88 -20.07 -11.81
N GLY A 293 -11.58 -19.60 -10.62
CA GLY A 293 -12.27 -19.98 -9.38
C GLY A 293 -13.58 -19.23 -9.17
N ARG A 294 -14.60 -19.92 -8.67
CA ARG A 294 -15.94 -19.39 -8.39
C ARG A 294 -16.15 -19.21 -6.89
N ILE A 295 -16.70 -18.06 -6.49
CA ILE A 295 -16.91 -17.71 -5.09
C ILE A 295 -18.35 -18.01 -4.69
N TRP A 296 -18.55 -18.77 -3.60
CA TRP A 296 -19.88 -19.14 -3.12
C TRP A 296 -19.97 -19.35 -1.60
N VAL A 297 -21.19 -19.34 -1.10
CA VAL A 297 -21.58 -19.81 0.23
C VAL A 297 -22.80 -20.71 0.10
N PRO A 298 -23.14 -21.58 1.10
CA PRO A 298 -24.39 -22.34 1.05
C PRO A 298 -25.62 -21.41 1.03
N LYS A 299 -26.68 -21.84 0.35
CA LYS A 299 -27.99 -21.16 0.39
C LYS A 299 -28.74 -21.38 1.71
N LYS A 300 -28.48 -22.49 2.37
CA LYS A 300 -29.21 -22.93 3.60
C LYS A 300 -28.28 -22.81 4.81
N LYS A 301 -28.82 -22.29 5.91
CA LYS A 301 -28.11 -22.18 7.20
C LYS A 301 -27.78 -23.53 7.82
N GLU A 302 -28.61 -24.54 7.57
CA GLU A 302 -28.36 -25.91 8.02
C GLU A 302 -27.08 -26.49 7.41
N ASP A 303 -26.79 -26.19 6.13
CA ASP A 303 -25.55 -26.60 5.49
C ASP A 303 -24.35 -25.84 6.01
N VAL A 304 -24.50 -24.55 6.34
CA VAL A 304 -23.45 -23.77 7.01
C VAL A 304 -23.08 -24.43 8.35
N GLU A 305 -24.07 -24.80 9.16
CA GLU A 305 -23.81 -25.43 10.44
C GLU A 305 -23.16 -26.82 10.30
N ARG A 306 -23.58 -27.59 9.30
CA ARG A 306 -22.95 -28.89 8.99
C ARG A 306 -21.48 -28.75 8.56
N LEU A 307 -21.14 -27.70 7.80
CA LEU A 307 -19.75 -27.37 7.40
C LEU A 307 -18.93 -26.93 8.61
N ARG A 308 -19.43 -25.99 9.42
CA ARG A 308 -18.74 -25.48 10.61
C ARG A 308 -18.45 -26.58 11.63
N THR A 309 -19.35 -27.53 11.77
CA THR A 309 -19.19 -28.70 12.65
C THR A 309 -18.47 -29.88 11.99
N ARG A 310 -17.92 -29.69 10.77
CA ARG A 310 -17.20 -30.71 9.98
C ARG A 310 -17.97 -32.01 9.75
N LYS A 311 -19.32 -31.97 9.78
CA LYS A 311 -20.17 -33.10 9.47
C LYS A 311 -20.27 -33.41 7.98
N VAL A 312 -19.98 -32.41 7.13
CA VAL A 312 -19.90 -32.52 5.67
C VAL A 312 -18.72 -31.75 5.16
N LYS A 313 -18.18 -32.16 4.01
CA LYS A 313 -17.18 -31.41 3.25
C LYS A 313 -17.88 -30.46 2.27
N ALA A 314 -17.18 -29.39 1.88
CA ALA A 314 -17.72 -28.43 0.91
C ALA A 314 -18.06 -29.06 -0.44
N SER A 315 -17.25 -30.01 -0.91
CA SER A 315 -17.49 -30.78 -2.15
C SER A 315 -18.81 -31.59 -2.13
N GLN A 316 -19.35 -31.88 -0.94
CA GLN A 316 -20.61 -32.62 -0.76
C GLN A 316 -21.86 -31.73 -0.78
N ILE A 317 -21.70 -30.39 -0.83
CA ILE A 317 -22.84 -29.48 -0.99
C ILE A 317 -23.25 -29.48 -2.46
N PRO A 318 -24.51 -29.85 -2.82
CA PRO A 318 -24.97 -29.85 -4.20
C PRO A 318 -24.85 -28.46 -4.87
N GLU A 319 -24.65 -28.46 -6.18
CA GLU A 319 -24.50 -27.22 -6.97
C GLU A 319 -25.73 -26.30 -6.80
N GLU A 320 -26.93 -26.87 -6.80
CA GLU A 320 -28.19 -26.13 -6.61
C GLU A 320 -28.32 -25.46 -5.24
N ASP A 321 -27.61 -25.94 -4.22
CA ASP A 321 -27.59 -25.39 -2.86
C ASP A 321 -26.44 -24.40 -2.63
N ARG A 322 -25.68 -24.05 -3.67
CA ARG A 322 -24.61 -23.04 -3.63
C ARG A 322 -25.12 -21.68 -4.11
N ASP A 323 -24.85 -20.62 -3.35
CA ASP A 323 -25.10 -19.24 -3.75
C ASP A 323 -23.81 -18.62 -4.31
N TYR A 324 -23.68 -18.53 -5.62
CA TYR A 324 -22.62 -17.82 -6.32
C TYR A 324 -22.96 -16.34 -6.37
N TYR A 325 -22.93 -15.69 -5.21
CA TYR A 325 -23.52 -14.38 -4.96
C TYR A 325 -22.90 -13.26 -5.82
N LEU A 326 -21.62 -13.32 -6.21
CA LEU A 326 -21.00 -12.33 -7.10
C LEU A 326 -21.53 -12.46 -8.53
N GLU A 327 -21.61 -13.68 -9.06
CA GLU A 327 -22.16 -13.95 -10.40
C GLU A 327 -23.64 -13.55 -10.48
N ARG A 328 -24.39 -13.79 -9.42
CA ARG A 328 -25.81 -13.42 -9.34
C ARG A 328 -26.05 -11.91 -9.25
N ARG A 329 -25.21 -11.20 -8.48
CA ARG A 329 -25.38 -9.75 -8.26
C ARG A 329 -24.77 -8.90 -9.36
N TYR A 330 -23.69 -9.38 -9.99
CA TYR A 330 -22.89 -8.66 -10.96
C TYR A 330 -22.62 -9.51 -12.22
N PRO A 331 -23.67 -9.78 -13.06
CA PRO A 331 -23.54 -10.71 -14.18
C PRO A 331 -22.45 -10.35 -15.19
N ALA A 332 -22.21 -9.05 -15.43
CA ALA A 332 -21.21 -8.59 -16.40
C ALA A 332 -19.77 -8.90 -15.98
N PHE A 333 -19.47 -8.90 -14.69
CA PHE A 333 -18.11 -9.08 -14.15
C PHE A 333 -17.95 -10.40 -13.36
N GLY A 334 -19.03 -10.91 -12.79
CA GLY A 334 -18.99 -12.12 -11.97
C GLY A 334 -17.95 -12.04 -10.86
N ASN A 335 -17.10 -13.05 -10.80
CA ASN A 335 -16.02 -13.12 -9.80
C ASN A 335 -14.90 -12.08 -10.03
N LEU A 336 -14.88 -11.36 -11.14
CA LEU A 336 -13.87 -10.36 -11.48
C LEU A 336 -14.25 -8.91 -11.12
N VAL A 337 -15.34 -8.70 -10.36
CA VAL A 337 -15.65 -7.37 -9.80
C VAL A 337 -14.48 -6.79 -9.03
N PRO A 338 -14.36 -5.45 -8.92
CA PRO A 338 -13.30 -4.80 -8.15
C PRO A 338 -13.21 -5.30 -6.70
N ARG A 339 -12.05 -5.11 -6.09
CA ARG A 339 -11.73 -5.62 -4.75
C ARG A 339 -12.67 -5.13 -3.66
N ASP A 340 -13.05 -3.84 -3.72
CA ASP A 340 -13.99 -3.23 -2.77
C ASP A 340 -15.37 -3.89 -2.86
N VAL A 341 -15.87 -4.15 -4.05
CA VAL A 341 -17.15 -4.82 -4.29
C VAL A 341 -17.12 -6.27 -3.81
N ALA A 342 -16.10 -7.03 -4.21
CA ALA A 342 -15.95 -8.44 -3.79
C ALA A 342 -15.80 -8.58 -2.28
N SER A 343 -15.05 -7.69 -1.64
CA SER A 343 -14.81 -7.72 -0.20
C SER A 343 -16.08 -7.40 0.60
N ARG A 344 -16.84 -6.37 0.19
CA ARG A 344 -18.12 -6.04 0.84
C ARG A 344 -19.12 -7.19 0.72
N ALA A 345 -19.24 -7.75 -0.48
CA ALA A 345 -20.17 -8.87 -0.71
C ALA A 345 -19.84 -10.11 0.15
N ALA A 346 -18.56 -10.43 0.30
CA ALA A 346 -18.13 -11.52 1.19
C ALA A 346 -18.45 -11.22 2.65
N LYS A 347 -18.16 -10.01 3.13
CA LYS A 347 -18.50 -9.58 4.49
C LYS A 347 -19.99 -9.65 4.76
N GLU A 348 -20.83 -9.14 3.85
CA GLU A 348 -22.29 -9.19 3.96
C GLU A 348 -22.82 -10.65 4.12
N ARG A 349 -22.24 -11.60 3.36
CA ARG A 349 -22.62 -13.01 3.50
C ARG A 349 -22.24 -13.57 4.87
N CYS A 350 -21.05 -13.24 5.34
CA CYS A 350 -20.60 -13.67 6.67
C CYS A 350 -21.42 -13.04 7.79
N ASP A 351 -21.69 -11.74 7.73
CA ASP A 351 -22.53 -11.02 8.70
C ASP A 351 -24.00 -11.54 8.73
N ALA A 352 -24.52 -11.97 7.58
CA ALA A 352 -25.82 -12.62 7.47
C ALA A 352 -25.84 -14.07 7.99
N GLY A 353 -24.70 -14.58 8.48
CA GLY A 353 -24.59 -15.91 9.09
C GLY A 353 -24.26 -17.04 8.12
N PHE A 354 -23.82 -16.73 6.88
CA PHE A 354 -23.45 -17.72 5.87
C PHE A 354 -21.95 -18.02 5.78
N GLY A 355 -21.13 -17.47 6.66
CA GLY A 355 -19.69 -17.77 6.69
C GLY A 355 -19.43 -19.23 7.04
N VAL A 356 -18.51 -19.87 6.32
CA VAL A 356 -18.38 -21.34 6.23
C VAL A 356 -17.38 -21.96 7.21
N ASN A 357 -16.50 -21.18 7.85
CA ASN A 357 -15.55 -21.70 8.84
C ASN A 357 -16.09 -21.61 10.27
N GLU A 358 -15.35 -22.12 11.24
CA GLU A 358 -15.72 -22.13 12.66
C GLU A 358 -16.00 -20.73 13.22
N THR A 359 -15.26 -19.71 12.73
CA THR A 359 -15.46 -18.32 13.15
C THR A 359 -16.63 -17.63 12.45
N GLY A 360 -17.16 -18.22 11.38
CA GLY A 360 -18.15 -17.58 10.51
C GLY A 360 -17.57 -16.50 9.58
N LEU A 361 -16.25 -16.41 9.49
CA LEU A 361 -15.54 -15.38 8.72
C LEU A 361 -14.74 -16.03 7.56
N ALA A 362 -15.46 -16.71 6.66
CA ALA A 362 -14.92 -17.26 5.43
C ALA A 362 -16.01 -17.50 4.39
N VAL A 363 -15.63 -17.42 3.12
CA VAL A 363 -16.41 -17.88 1.97
C VAL A 363 -15.56 -18.86 1.15
N PHE A 364 -16.19 -19.66 0.28
CA PHE A 364 -15.46 -20.59 -0.57
C PHE A 364 -15.00 -19.96 -1.88
N LEU A 365 -13.80 -20.35 -2.33
CA LEU A 365 -13.26 -20.14 -3.67
C LEU A 365 -12.99 -21.51 -4.30
N ASP A 366 -13.79 -21.91 -5.29
CA ASP A 366 -13.96 -23.26 -5.78
C ASP A 366 -13.47 -23.42 -7.23
N PHE A 367 -12.58 -24.37 -7.45
CA PHE A 367 -12.02 -24.70 -8.76
C PHE A 367 -12.65 -25.94 -9.41
N SER A 368 -13.61 -26.60 -8.78
CA SER A 368 -14.20 -27.84 -9.31
C SER A 368 -14.73 -27.70 -10.73
N THR A 369 -15.48 -26.64 -11.02
CA THR A 369 -16.01 -26.34 -12.36
C THR A 369 -14.88 -26.05 -13.37
N ALA A 370 -13.84 -25.33 -12.98
CA ALA A 370 -12.71 -25.03 -13.85
C ALA A 370 -11.89 -26.28 -14.15
N ILE A 371 -11.68 -27.16 -13.17
CA ILE A 371 -10.98 -28.44 -13.35
C ILE A 371 -11.76 -29.35 -14.31
N GLN A 372 -13.09 -29.43 -14.19
CA GLN A 372 -13.93 -30.18 -15.11
C GLN A 372 -13.87 -29.66 -16.55
N ARG A 373 -13.86 -28.33 -16.70
CA ARG A 373 -13.87 -27.66 -18.01
C ARG A 373 -12.53 -27.68 -18.73
N LEU A 374 -11.44 -27.40 -17.99
CA LEU A 374 -10.11 -27.17 -18.56
C LEU A 374 -9.15 -28.34 -18.36
N GLY A 375 -9.46 -29.24 -17.45
CA GLY A 375 -8.55 -30.31 -17.00
C GLY A 375 -7.60 -29.87 -15.88
N ARG A 376 -7.19 -30.86 -15.07
CA ARG A 376 -6.29 -30.65 -13.94
C ARG A 376 -4.93 -30.08 -14.37
N ASP A 377 -4.36 -30.56 -15.45
CA ASP A 377 -3.03 -30.16 -15.93
C ASP A 377 -2.98 -28.67 -16.29
N VAL A 378 -4.05 -28.13 -16.91
CA VAL A 378 -4.15 -26.70 -17.22
C VAL A 378 -4.23 -25.85 -15.93
N ILE A 379 -5.02 -26.29 -14.96
CA ILE A 379 -5.14 -25.62 -13.67
C ILE A 379 -3.81 -25.69 -12.90
N GLU A 380 -3.12 -26.81 -12.91
CA GLU A 380 -1.80 -26.97 -12.32
C GLU A 380 -0.76 -26.03 -12.98
N GLN A 381 -0.76 -25.94 -14.30
CA GLN A 381 0.11 -25.01 -15.03
C GLN A 381 -0.15 -23.55 -14.65
N ARG A 382 -1.41 -23.17 -14.44
CA ARG A 382 -1.80 -21.79 -14.08
C ARG A 382 -1.57 -21.44 -12.60
N TYR A 383 -1.91 -22.36 -11.70
CA TYR A 383 -2.08 -22.06 -10.27
C TYR A 383 -1.39 -23.07 -9.34
N GLY A 384 -0.69 -24.08 -9.85
CA GLY A 384 -0.17 -25.18 -9.04
C GLY A 384 0.70 -24.74 -7.87
N ASN A 385 1.55 -23.74 -8.05
CA ASN A 385 2.37 -23.17 -6.97
C ASN A 385 1.52 -22.45 -5.90
N LEU A 386 0.42 -21.82 -6.29
CA LEU A 386 -0.52 -21.17 -5.35
C LEU A 386 -1.31 -22.23 -4.56
N PHE A 387 -1.75 -23.29 -5.24
CA PHE A 387 -2.42 -24.43 -4.61
C PHE A 387 -1.52 -25.12 -3.59
N GLN A 388 -0.27 -25.40 -3.98
CA GLN A 388 0.72 -25.98 -3.08
C GLN A 388 1.00 -25.08 -1.87
N MET A 389 1.06 -23.75 -2.05
CA MET A 389 1.22 -22.81 -0.94
C MET A 389 0.01 -22.86 0.00
N TYR A 390 -1.22 -22.88 -0.55
CA TYR A 390 -2.45 -22.97 0.24
C TYR A 390 -2.50 -24.27 1.04
N GLU A 391 -2.24 -25.40 0.39
CA GLU A 391 -2.21 -26.72 1.03
C GLU A 391 -1.18 -26.80 2.17
N LYS A 392 0.02 -26.27 1.97
CA LYS A 392 1.05 -26.21 3.01
C LYS A 392 0.65 -25.39 4.25
N ILE A 393 -0.22 -24.40 4.08
CA ILE A 393 -0.66 -23.53 5.17
C ILE A 393 -1.89 -24.09 5.87
N THR A 394 -2.82 -24.70 5.12
CA THR A 394 -4.16 -25.06 5.60
C THR A 394 -4.41 -26.54 5.73
N ASP A 395 -3.53 -27.39 5.18
CA ASP A 395 -3.69 -28.85 5.04
C ASP A 395 -4.94 -29.23 4.19
N VAL A 396 -5.39 -28.34 3.30
CA VAL A 396 -6.52 -28.56 2.38
C VAL A 396 -6.02 -28.55 0.94
N ASN A 397 -6.29 -29.62 0.19
CA ASN A 397 -5.94 -29.74 -1.21
C ASN A 397 -6.96 -29.03 -2.10
N PRO A 398 -6.62 -27.91 -2.78
CA PRO A 398 -7.55 -27.13 -3.61
C PRO A 398 -8.06 -27.86 -4.87
N TYR A 399 -7.44 -28.96 -5.26
CA TYR A 399 -7.95 -29.82 -6.35
C TYR A 399 -9.15 -30.67 -5.91
N GLU A 400 -9.36 -30.87 -4.64
CA GLU A 400 -10.38 -31.76 -4.05
C GLU A 400 -11.47 -30.99 -3.30
N GLU A 401 -11.08 -29.94 -2.57
CA GLU A 401 -11.98 -29.13 -1.74
C GLU A 401 -11.77 -27.63 -2.03
N PRO A 402 -12.82 -26.80 -1.97
CA PRO A 402 -12.69 -25.36 -2.15
C PRO A 402 -11.75 -24.73 -1.11
N MET A 403 -11.01 -23.69 -1.54
CA MET A 403 -10.29 -22.83 -0.62
C MET A 403 -11.26 -22.01 0.22
N MET A 404 -10.91 -21.74 1.46
CA MET A 404 -11.56 -20.73 2.29
C MET A 404 -10.81 -19.40 2.15
N ILE A 405 -11.55 -18.31 1.89
CA ILE A 405 -11.02 -16.96 1.77
C ILE A 405 -11.85 -15.96 2.59
N TYR A 406 -11.21 -14.88 3.04
CA TYR A 406 -11.87 -13.76 3.70
C TYR A 406 -11.15 -12.44 3.41
N PRO A 407 -11.86 -11.29 3.39
CA PRO A 407 -11.24 -9.98 3.17
C PRO A 407 -10.24 -9.59 4.25
N ALA A 408 -9.15 -8.92 3.85
CA ALA A 408 -8.14 -8.37 4.76
C ALA A 408 -7.57 -7.05 4.26
N ILE A 409 -7.13 -6.19 5.17
CA ILE A 409 -6.38 -4.98 4.85
C ILE A 409 -5.13 -5.35 4.07
N HIS A 410 -4.92 -4.65 2.94
CA HIS A 410 -3.88 -4.99 1.99
C HIS A 410 -3.03 -3.81 1.51
N TYR A 411 -3.65 -2.68 1.14
CA TYR A 411 -2.96 -1.53 0.56
C TYR A 411 -3.56 -0.23 1.09
N THR A 412 -2.71 0.77 1.32
CA THR A 412 -3.18 2.09 1.72
C THR A 412 -3.02 3.07 0.54
N MET A 413 -4.14 3.63 0.05
CA MET A 413 -4.12 4.66 -0.96
C MET A 413 -3.81 6.04 -0.35
N GLY A 414 -4.03 6.20 0.96
CA GLY A 414 -3.54 7.34 1.73
C GLY A 414 -2.03 7.30 1.93
N GLY A 415 -1.46 8.41 2.35
CA GLY A 415 -0.03 8.58 2.60
C GLY A 415 0.37 10.04 2.63
N LEU A 416 1.65 10.33 2.62
CA LEU A 416 2.10 11.73 2.55
C LEU A 416 1.56 12.41 1.28
N TRP A 417 1.01 13.59 1.46
CA TRP A 417 0.61 14.42 0.32
C TRP A 417 1.85 14.86 -0.47
N VAL A 418 1.81 14.73 -1.79
CA VAL A 418 2.87 15.15 -2.70
C VAL A 418 2.31 15.96 -3.85
N ASP A 419 3.13 16.87 -4.40
CA ASP A 419 2.83 17.58 -5.64
C ASP A 419 3.15 16.74 -6.90
N TYR A 420 3.05 17.32 -8.07
CA TYR A 420 3.38 16.63 -9.33
C TYR A 420 4.84 16.17 -9.41
N ASN A 421 5.74 16.78 -8.62
CA ASN A 421 7.14 16.42 -8.53
C ASN A 421 7.45 15.33 -7.49
N LEU A 422 6.42 14.73 -6.86
CA LEU A 422 6.56 13.79 -5.73
C LEU A 422 7.18 14.43 -4.48
N GLN A 423 7.21 15.76 -4.40
CA GLN A 423 7.66 16.49 -3.22
C GLN A 423 6.49 16.75 -2.27
N THR A 424 6.72 16.54 -0.98
CA THR A 424 5.75 16.86 0.07
C THR A 424 5.61 18.38 0.27
N THR A 425 4.80 18.82 1.22
CA THR A 425 4.73 20.22 1.64
C THR A 425 6.03 20.72 2.30
N VAL A 426 6.94 19.81 2.65
CA VAL A 426 8.26 20.12 3.20
C VAL A 426 9.31 20.11 2.06
N PRO A 427 9.97 21.25 1.77
CA PRO A 427 11.01 21.29 0.77
C PRO A 427 12.13 20.29 1.05
N GLY A 428 12.59 19.59 0.00
CA GLY A 428 13.62 18.56 0.11
C GLY A 428 13.14 17.20 0.63
N LEU A 429 11.85 17.06 0.93
CA LEU A 429 11.24 15.80 1.35
C LEU A 429 10.32 15.26 0.27
N TYR A 430 10.60 14.04 -0.19
CA TYR A 430 9.87 13.33 -1.23
C TYR A 430 9.22 12.07 -0.67
N ALA A 431 8.11 11.65 -1.23
CA ALA A 431 7.49 10.36 -0.92
C ALA A 431 7.10 9.64 -2.21
N ILE A 432 7.45 8.36 -2.32
CA ILE A 432 7.26 7.54 -3.52
C ILE A 432 6.59 6.20 -3.19
N GLY A 433 5.94 5.64 -4.19
CA GLY A 433 5.20 4.39 -4.05
C GLY A 433 4.05 4.53 -3.05
N GLU A 434 3.77 3.48 -2.30
CA GLU A 434 2.68 3.42 -1.32
C GLU A 434 2.87 4.36 -0.10
N ALA A 435 4.03 4.98 0.05
CA ALA A 435 4.27 5.97 1.11
C ALA A 435 3.62 7.33 0.84
N ASN A 436 3.29 7.66 -0.41
CA ASN A 436 2.52 8.85 -0.77
C ASN A 436 1.02 8.53 -0.89
N PHE A 437 0.18 9.57 -0.98
CA PHE A 437 -1.29 9.41 -1.06
C PHE A 437 -1.80 8.82 -2.38
N SER A 438 -0.92 8.44 -3.23
CA SER A 438 -1.04 7.67 -4.46
C SER A 438 -1.94 8.23 -5.58
N ASP A 439 -1.74 7.70 -6.77
CA ASP A 439 -2.52 8.03 -7.96
C ASP A 439 -3.76 7.14 -8.14
N HIS A 440 -4.18 6.43 -7.09
CA HIS A 440 -5.24 5.41 -7.18
C HIS A 440 -6.60 5.87 -6.66
N GLY A 441 -6.70 7.07 -6.08
CA GLY A 441 -7.96 7.57 -5.55
C GLY A 441 -8.53 6.73 -4.42
N GLY A 442 -9.84 6.47 -4.44
CA GLY A 442 -10.55 5.72 -3.40
C GLY A 442 -10.37 4.20 -3.45
N ASN A 443 -9.91 3.65 -4.58
CA ASN A 443 -9.66 2.23 -4.75
C ASN A 443 -8.63 1.97 -5.85
N ARG A 444 -7.64 1.12 -5.57
CA ARG A 444 -6.58 0.77 -6.49
C ARG A 444 -6.99 -0.41 -7.37
N LEU A 445 -6.78 -0.33 -8.68
CA LEU A 445 -6.91 -1.48 -9.57
C LEU A 445 -5.85 -2.53 -9.25
N GLY A 446 -6.21 -3.80 -9.41
CA GLY A 446 -5.26 -4.91 -9.27
C GLY A 446 -4.03 -4.69 -10.16
N ALA A 447 -2.87 -5.16 -9.70
CA ALA A 447 -1.58 -5.07 -10.41
C ALA A 447 -1.02 -3.65 -10.66
N SER A 448 -1.54 -2.61 -10.00
CA SER A 448 -1.08 -1.21 -10.17
C SER A 448 -0.10 -0.72 -9.10
N ALA A 449 -0.01 -1.37 -7.94
CA ALA A 449 0.92 -0.94 -6.87
C ALA A 449 2.39 -1.04 -7.28
N LEU A 450 2.77 -2.17 -7.87
CA LEU A 450 4.14 -2.39 -8.34
C LEU A 450 4.48 -1.45 -9.50
N MET A 451 3.50 -1.17 -10.37
CA MET A 451 3.62 -0.19 -11.45
C MET A 451 3.96 1.20 -10.90
N GLN A 452 3.21 1.68 -9.90
CA GLN A 452 3.48 2.98 -9.29
C GLN A 452 4.86 3.05 -8.64
N GLY A 453 5.24 2.05 -7.85
CA GLY A 453 6.55 2.04 -7.19
C GLY A 453 7.72 2.15 -8.17
N LEU A 454 7.66 1.42 -9.27
CA LEU A 454 8.69 1.46 -10.31
C LEU A 454 8.61 2.73 -11.18
N ALA A 455 7.41 3.25 -11.44
CA ALA A 455 7.22 4.53 -12.12
C ALA A 455 7.87 5.67 -11.33
N ASP A 456 7.52 5.78 -10.06
CA ASP A 456 8.06 6.83 -9.18
C ASP A 456 9.58 6.72 -9.06
N GLY A 457 10.10 5.51 -8.82
CA GLY A 457 11.52 5.30 -8.56
C GLY A 457 12.42 5.43 -9.78
N TYR A 458 12.05 4.85 -10.91
CA TYR A 458 12.88 4.85 -12.12
C TYR A 458 12.62 6.03 -13.06
N PHE A 459 11.36 6.46 -13.22
CA PHE A 459 10.97 7.32 -14.34
C PHE A 459 10.48 8.71 -13.95
N ILE A 460 10.18 8.98 -12.69
CA ILE A 460 9.65 10.26 -12.23
C ILE A 460 10.63 10.96 -11.29
N LEU A 461 10.90 10.39 -10.14
CA LEU A 461 11.74 10.99 -9.09
C LEU A 461 13.14 11.42 -9.59
N PRO A 462 13.86 10.64 -10.41
CA PRO A 462 15.18 11.05 -10.89
C PRO A 462 15.19 12.39 -11.62
N TYR A 463 14.10 12.74 -12.31
CA TYR A 463 13.93 14.05 -12.92
C TYR A 463 13.58 15.14 -11.91
N THR A 464 12.55 14.90 -11.10
CA THR A 464 11.96 15.93 -10.25
C THR A 464 12.84 16.28 -9.06
N ILE A 465 13.52 15.32 -8.45
CA ILE A 465 14.50 15.58 -7.40
C ILE A 465 15.74 16.28 -7.96
N GLY A 466 16.11 15.98 -9.19
CA GLY A 466 17.22 16.64 -9.90
C GLY A 466 16.97 18.13 -10.08
N ASP A 467 15.75 18.54 -10.39
CA ASP A 467 15.38 19.96 -10.50
C ASP A 467 15.55 20.71 -9.16
N TYR A 468 15.09 20.11 -8.06
CA TYR A 468 15.31 20.65 -6.73
C TYR A 468 16.79 20.76 -6.38
N LEU A 469 17.54 19.70 -6.62
CA LEU A 469 18.98 19.64 -6.30
C LEU A 469 19.82 20.57 -7.17
N ALA A 470 19.36 20.92 -8.38
CA ALA A 470 20.01 21.94 -9.20
C ALA A 470 20.09 23.32 -8.51
N GLY A 471 19.13 23.62 -7.64
CA GLY A 471 19.19 24.81 -6.78
C GLY A 471 20.10 24.66 -5.55
N LYS A 472 20.65 23.47 -5.30
CA LYS A 472 21.46 23.15 -4.10
C LYS A 472 22.94 22.88 -4.40
N ILE A 473 23.42 23.09 -5.60
CA ILE A 473 24.81 22.78 -6.01
C ILE A 473 25.88 23.58 -5.24
N GLN A 474 25.52 24.72 -4.66
CA GLN A 474 26.39 25.54 -3.80
C GLN A 474 26.19 25.29 -2.31
N VAL A 475 25.15 24.50 -1.94
CA VAL A 475 24.87 24.19 -0.54
C VAL A 475 25.87 23.12 -0.07
N PRO A 476 26.59 23.34 1.03
CA PRO A 476 27.53 22.34 1.54
C PRO A 476 26.79 21.12 2.05
N LYS A 477 27.53 20.04 2.28
CA LYS A 477 27.01 18.87 2.98
C LYS A 477 26.45 19.28 4.34
N THR A 478 25.33 18.68 4.71
CA THR A 478 24.69 18.97 5.99
C THR A 478 25.60 18.59 7.16
N ASP A 479 25.86 19.55 8.05
CA ASP A 479 26.64 19.32 9.27
C ASP A 479 25.77 18.55 10.30
N ILE A 480 26.14 17.31 10.59
CA ILE A 480 25.44 16.45 11.58
C ILE A 480 25.63 16.91 13.02
N ASN A 481 26.53 17.88 13.28
CA ASN A 481 26.68 18.51 14.58
C ASN A 481 25.75 19.72 14.78
N HIS A 482 24.97 20.08 13.77
CA HIS A 482 23.98 21.14 13.87
C HIS A 482 22.99 20.84 15.03
N PRO A 483 22.60 21.83 15.83
CA PRO A 483 21.73 21.64 17.01
C PRO A 483 20.43 20.88 16.74
N ALA A 484 19.86 21.00 15.54
CA ALA A 484 18.65 20.28 15.14
C ALA A 484 18.79 18.75 15.22
N PHE A 485 19.99 18.21 14.94
CA PHE A 485 20.25 16.77 15.10
C PHE A 485 20.29 16.36 16.58
N ALA A 486 20.93 17.16 17.43
CA ALA A 486 20.99 16.90 18.86
C ALA A 486 19.59 16.94 19.52
N GLU A 487 18.76 17.90 19.11
CA GLU A 487 17.39 18.03 19.59
C GLU A 487 16.51 16.83 19.17
N ALA A 488 16.56 16.42 17.91
CA ALA A 488 15.83 15.26 17.42
C ALA A 488 16.29 13.96 18.12
N GLU A 489 17.59 13.76 18.25
CA GLU A 489 18.17 12.61 18.95
C GLU A 489 17.73 12.54 20.41
N LYS A 490 17.77 13.68 21.12
CA LYS A 490 17.30 13.77 22.51
C LYS A 490 15.82 13.42 22.65
N SER A 491 14.98 13.91 21.76
CA SER A 491 13.54 13.61 21.79
C SER A 491 13.26 12.11 21.60
N ILE A 492 14.01 11.44 20.73
CA ILE A 492 13.92 9.99 20.55
C ILE A 492 14.40 9.25 21.78
N GLN A 493 15.54 9.66 22.34
CA GLN A 493 16.10 9.04 23.53
C GLN A 493 15.12 9.12 24.71
N GLU A 494 14.50 10.27 24.94
CA GLU A 494 13.48 10.46 25.97
C GLU A 494 12.26 9.54 25.75
N LYS A 495 11.81 9.37 24.50
CA LYS A 495 10.71 8.46 24.15
C LYS A 495 11.07 7.00 24.47
N ILE A 496 12.28 6.57 24.12
CA ILE A 496 12.78 5.21 24.38
C ILE A 496 12.88 4.96 25.88
N GLU A 497 13.49 5.87 26.63
CA GLU A 497 13.63 5.79 28.09
C GLU A 497 12.27 5.71 28.78
N LYS A 498 11.31 6.52 28.34
CA LYS A 498 9.94 6.49 28.83
C LYS A 498 9.30 5.11 28.62
N LEU A 499 9.41 4.53 27.42
CA LEU A 499 8.85 3.19 27.12
C LEU A 499 9.46 2.11 28.01
N LEU A 500 10.78 2.12 28.20
CA LEU A 500 11.49 1.14 29.04
C LEU A 500 11.19 1.32 30.52
N ALA A 501 10.83 2.53 30.96
CA ALA A 501 10.58 2.85 32.36
C ALA A 501 9.15 2.51 32.83
N VAL A 502 8.18 2.33 31.95
CA VAL A 502 6.77 2.07 32.32
C VAL A 502 6.64 0.83 33.21
N LYS A 503 7.30 -0.29 32.81
CA LYS A 503 7.28 -1.55 33.59
C LYS A 503 5.87 -2.02 33.97
N GLY A 504 4.92 -1.87 33.04
CA GLY A 504 3.52 -2.26 33.23
C GLY A 504 3.27 -3.77 33.20
N ASN A 505 2.00 -4.15 33.06
CA ASN A 505 1.59 -5.55 33.13
C ASN A 505 1.32 -6.19 31.78
N GLN A 506 1.12 -5.38 30.73
CA GLN A 506 0.67 -5.87 29.42
C GLN A 506 1.79 -5.82 28.37
N PRO A 507 2.01 -6.91 27.61
CA PRO A 507 2.97 -6.90 26.51
C PRO A 507 2.49 -5.96 25.39
N VAL A 508 3.43 -5.54 24.53
CA VAL A 508 3.15 -4.63 23.41
C VAL A 508 2.05 -5.20 22.49
N ASP A 509 2.11 -6.49 22.18
CA ASP A 509 1.15 -7.14 21.28
C ASP A 509 -0.30 -7.13 21.83
N TYR A 510 -0.49 -7.06 23.15
CA TYR A 510 -1.82 -6.91 23.74
C TYR A 510 -2.52 -5.62 23.27
N TYR A 511 -1.80 -4.50 23.33
CA TYR A 511 -2.34 -3.22 22.89
C TYR A 511 -2.48 -3.14 21.38
N HIS A 512 -1.55 -3.74 20.63
CA HIS A 512 -1.64 -3.75 19.18
C HIS A 512 -2.83 -4.60 18.68
N LYS A 513 -3.09 -5.75 19.29
CA LYS A 513 -4.28 -6.56 19.01
C LYS A 513 -5.58 -5.81 19.31
N LYS A 514 -5.65 -5.12 20.44
CA LYS A 514 -6.82 -4.29 20.79
C LYS A 514 -7.05 -3.17 19.78
N LEU A 515 -5.99 -2.42 19.43
CA LEU A 515 -6.08 -1.39 18.40
C LEU A 515 -6.53 -1.97 17.07
N GLY A 516 -5.92 -3.07 16.63
CA GLY A 516 -6.25 -3.73 15.37
C GLY A 516 -7.71 -4.20 15.30
N GLN A 517 -8.24 -4.76 16.37
CA GLN A 517 -9.63 -5.18 16.46
C GLN A 517 -10.60 -4.00 16.41
N LEU A 518 -10.28 -2.92 17.14
CA LEU A 518 -11.05 -1.68 17.12
C LEU A 518 -11.07 -1.07 15.72
N MET A 519 -9.91 -0.98 15.08
CA MET A 519 -9.76 -0.47 13.72
C MET A 519 -10.56 -1.31 12.71
N TRP A 520 -10.45 -2.65 12.77
CA TRP A 520 -11.20 -3.54 11.88
C TRP A 520 -12.70 -3.38 12.02
N ASN A 521 -13.18 -3.32 13.25
CA ASN A 521 -14.62 -3.28 13.54
C ASN A 521 -15.27 -1.93 13.21
N LYS A 522 -14.57 -0.81 13.43
CA LYS A 522 -15.16 0.54 13.35
C LYS A 522 -14.60 1.42 12.23
N VAL A 523 -13.36 1.18 11.82
CA VAL A 523 -12.65 1.98 10.81
C VAL A 523 -12.27 1.15 9.57
N GLY A 524 -12.65 -0.11 9.53
CA GLY A 524 -12.32 -1.06 8.47
C GLY A 524 -13.22 -0.92 7.24
N MET A 525 -14.05 -1.92 6.98
CA MET A 525 -14.77 -2.05 5.72
C MET A 525 -16.11 -1.32 5.69
N ALA A 526 -16.91 -1.43 6.76
CA ALA A 526 -18.20 -0.77 6.90
C ALA A 526 -18.12 0.24 8.05
N ARG A 527 -18.26 1.50 7.73
CA ARG A 527 -18.05 2.63 8.63
C ARG A 527 -19.36 3.36 8.86
N GLU A 528 -19.66 3.67 10.10
CA GLU A 528 -20.82 4.47 10.48
C GLU A 528 -20.40 5.62 11.41
N LYS A 529 -21.16 6.70 11.42
CA LYS A 529 -20.84 7.92 12.17
C LYS A 529 -20.56 7.62 13.64
N ALA A 530 -21.49 6.95 14.32
CA ALA A 530 -21.37 6.63 15.73
C ALA A 530 -20.14 5.72 16.03
N GLY A 531 -19.88 4.74 15.17
CA GLY A 531 -18.73 3.87 15.28
C GLY A 531 -17.40 4.63 15.11
N LEU A 532 -17.32 5.57 14.17
CA LEU A 532 -16.13 6.40 13.95
C LEU A 532 -15.87 7.38 15.09
N GLU A 533 -16.92 8.04 15.61
CA GLU A 533 -16.83 8.91 16.80
C GLU A 533 -16.34 8.12 18.02
N SER A 534 -16.93 6.95 18.28
CA SER A 534 -16.50 6.04 19.36
C SER A 534 -15.06 5.55 19.15
N ALA A 535 -14.66 5.23 17.92
CA ALA A 535 -13.29 4.79 17.62
C ALA A 535 -12.23 5.86 17.98
N ILE A 536 -12.49 7.13 17.68
CA ILE A 536 -11.60 8.23 18.03
C ILE A 536 -11.38 8.28 19.55
N GLU A 537 -12.45 8.22 20.32
CA GLU A 537 -12.40 8.25 21.80
C GLU A 537 -11.68 7.01 22.37
N GLU A 538 -12.04 5.83 21.89
CA GLU A 538 -11.45 4.57 22.35
C GLU A 538 -9.96 4.45 22.02
N ILE A 539 -9.53 4.91 20.85
CA ILE A 539 -8.11 4.95 20.48
C ILE A 539 -7.32 5.86 21.45
N GLN A 540 -7.88 7.02 21.79
CA GLN A 540 -7.24 7.94 22.76
C GLN A 540 -7.14 7.33 24.15
N VAL A 541 -8.17 6.62 24.61
CA VAL A 541 -8.15 5.90 25.87
C VAL A 541 -7.10 4.79 25.85
N LEU A 542 -7.09 3.98 24.80
CA LEU A 542 -6.14 2.89 24.63
C LEU A 542 -4.69 3.37 24.57
N LYS A 543 -4.44 4.51 23.89
CA LYS A 543 -3.13 5.18 23.87
C LYS A 543 -2.67 5.57 25.27
N LYS A 544 -3.58 6.14 26.09
CA LYS A 544 -3.27 6.51 27.48
C LYS A 544 -2.98 5.30 28.36
N GLU A 545 -3.74 4.21 28.18
CA GLU A 545 -3.49 2.95 28.89
C GLU A 545 -2.13 2.36 28.51
N PHE A 546 -1.80 2.32 27.21
CA PHE A 546 -0.49 1.86 26.73
C PHE A 546 0.67 2.59 27.42
N TRP A 547 0.64 3.91 27.50
CA TRP A 547 1.69 4.70 28.11
C TRP A 547 1.77 4.57 29.64
N LYS A 548 0.82 3.89 30.28
CA LYS A 548 0.78 3.63 31.72
C LYS A 548 1.09 2.19 32.11
N ASP A 549 0.79 1.23 31.24
CA ASP A 549 0.77 -0.18 31.61
C ASP A 549 1.48 -1.12 30.60
N VAL A 550 2.15 -0.58 29.58
CA VAL A 550 2.94 -1.42 28.67
C VAL A 550 4.20 -1.94 29.36
N TYR A 551 4.51 -3.21 29.11
CA TYR A 551 5.78 -3.81 29.53
C TYR A 551 6.69 -4.04 28.32
N VAL A 552 7.82 -3.36 28.30
CA VAL A 552 8.89 -3.55 27.31
C VAL A 552 10.09 -4.17 28.01
N PRO A 553 10.43 -5.44 27.71
CA PRO A 553 11.60 -6.08 28.31
C PRO A 553 12.91 -5.57 27.70
N GLY A 554 14.02 -5.92 28.34
CA GLY A 554 15.38 -5.63 27.85
C GLY A 554 15.81 -4.19 28.04
N THR A 555 16.77 -3.79 27.25
CA THR A 555 17.41 -2.47 27.30
C THR A 555 17.41 -1.79 25.94
N ASN A 556 17.91 -0.54 25.89
CA ASN A 556 18.10 0.20 24.65
C ASN A 556 19.40 -0.20 23.90
N ALA A 557 20.35 -0.79 24.56
CA ALA A 557 21.70 -1.03 24.04
C ALA A 557 21.87 -2.41 23.39
N GLU A 558 20.80 -2.97 22.85
CA GLU A 558 20.79 -4.33 22.29
C GLU A 558 19.73 -4.50 21.21
N PHE A 559 19.76 -5.62 20.51
CA PHE A 559 18.68 -6.05 19.64
C PHE A 559 17.42 -6.32 20.48
N ASN A 560 16.45 -5.42 20.40
CA ASN A 560 15.23 -5.46 21.21
C ASN A 560 13.97 -5.26 20.33
N THR A 561 13.41 -6.38 19.87
CA THR A 561 12.23 -6.37 18.99
C THR A 561 10.96 -5.85 19.68
N GLU A 562 10.84 -6.04 21.00
CA GLU A 562 9.68 -5.52 21.74
C GLU A 562 9.73 -3.99 21.88
N LEU A 563 10.93 -3.42 22.03
CA LEU A 563 11.12 -1.97 22.00
C LEU A 563 10.77 -1.40 20.60
N GLU A 564 11.21 -2.06 19.53
CA GLU A 564 10.85 -1.67 18.15
C GLU A 564 9.33 -1.65 17.95
N LYS A 565 8.64 -2.71 18.39
CA LYS A 565 7.17 -2.80 18.33
C LYS A 565 6.51 -1.68 19.15
N ALA A 566 7.02 -1.39 20.34
CA ALA A 566 6.47 -0.35 21.22
C ALA A 566 6.60 1.05 20.60
N ILE A 567 7.75 1.36 20.02
CA ILE A 567 7.98 2.64 19.32
C ILE A 567 6.99 2.81 18.17
N ARG A 568 6.80 1.77 17.35
CA ARG A 568 5.87 1.79 16.21
C ARG A 568 4.41 1.86 16.65
N LEU A 569 4.04 1.11 17.68
CA LEU A 569 2.67 1.11 18.20
C LEU A 569 2.26 2.47 18.74
N ALA A 570 3.16 3.22 19.35
CA ALA A 570 2.91 4.59 19.75
C ALA A 570 2.47 5.48 18.58
N ASP A 571 3.05 5.27 17.38
CA ASP A 571 2.65 5.97 16.16
C ASP A 571 1.32 5.40 15.61
N TYR A 572 1.06 4.10 15.73
CA TYR A 572 -0.16 3.47 15.21
C TYR A 572 -1.44 3.98 15.86
N PHE A 573 -1.43 4.31 17.14
CA PHE A 573 -2.58 4.96 17.78
C PHE A 573 -2.92 6.29 17.09
N GLU A 574 -1.91 7.08 16.78
CA GLU A 574 -2.10 8.38 16.13
C GLU A 574 -2.54 8.23 14.67
N ILE A 575 -1.96 7.30 13.92
CA ILE A 575 -2.36 6.99 12.53
C ILE A 575 -3.81 6.48 12.50
N GLY A 576 -4.16 5.56 13.39
CA GLY A 576 -5.53 5.04 13.50
C GLY A 576 -6.55 6.12 13.81
N GLU A 577 -6.22 7.04 14.71
CA GLU A 577 -7.07 8.20 15.00
C GLU A 577 -7.26 9.11 13.77
N LEU A 578 -6.18 9.40 13.03
CA LEU A 578 -6.27 10.21 11.82
C LEU A 578 -7.11 9.52 10.74
N MET A 579 -6.98 8.20 10.57
CA MET A 579 -7.83 7.43 9.67
C MET A 579 -9.31 7.55 10.04
N ALA A 580 -9.63 7.43 11.32
CA ALA A 580 -11.01 7.55 11.81
C ALA A 580 -11.57 8.98 11.61
N ARG A 581 -10.77 10.02 11.86
CA ARG A 581 -11.14 11.41 11.65
C ARG A 581 -11.41 11.73 10.18
N ASP A 582 -10.56 11.26 9.28
CA ASP A 582 -10.75 11.45 7.84
C ASP A 582 -11.99 10.70 7.33
N ALA A 583 -12.22 9.48 7.78
CA ALA A 583 -13.41 8.70 7.47
C ALA A 583 -14.70 9.37 7.99
N LEU A 584 -14.66 9.96 9.18
CA LEU A 584 -15.78 10.70 9.77
C LEU A 584 -16.07 11.99 8.97
N ASN A 585 -15.02 12.72 8.57
CA ASN A 585 -15.16 13.93 7.76
C ASN A 585 -15.75 13.64 6.38
N ARG A 586 -15.40 12.53 5.75
CA ARG A 586 -15.82 12.15 4.40
C ARG A 586 -17.16 11.41 4.44
N ASN A 587 -18.26 12.18 4.46
CA ASN A 587 -19.62 11.63 4.50
C ASN A 587 -20.12 11.26 3.11
N GLU A 588 -19.43 10.33 2.47
CA GLU A 588 -19.76 9.68 1.19
C GLU A 588 -19.28 8.25 1.21
N SER A 589 -19.61 7.47 0.19
CA SER A 589 -18.98 6.18 -0.07
C SER A 589 -18.30 6.20 -1.43
N CYS A 590 -16.98 5.97 -1.45
CA CYS A 590 -16.18 5.91 -2.67
C CYS A 590 -15.06 4.86 -2.53
N GLY A 591 -14.96 3.94 -3.48
CA GLY A 591 -13.96 2.88 -3.46
C GLY A 591 -13.97 2.07 -2.18
N GLY A 592 -12.82 1.99 -1.51
CA GLY A 592 -12.65 1.29 -0.23
C GLY A 592 -13.24 2.01 0.97
N HIS A 593 -13.56 3.29 0.84
CA HIS A 593 -14.25 4.06 1.88
C HIS A 593 -15.75 3.88 1.75
N PHE A 594 -16.34 3.09 2.66
CA PHE A 594 -17.76 2.79 2.66
C PHE A 594 -18.42 3.27 3.97
N ARG A 595 -19.34 4.23 3.82
CA ARG A 595 -20.19 4.74 4.91
C ARG A 595 -21.55 4.06 4.82
N VAL A 596 -21.96 3.41 5.90
CA VAL A 596 -23.25 2.69 5.97
C VAL A 596 -24.44 3.61 5.68
N GLU A 597 -24.34 4.87 6.09
CA GLU A 597 -25.37 5.90 5.84
C GLU A 597 -25.40 6.37 4.39
N MET A 598 -24.35 6.12 3.62
CA MET A 598 -24.16 6.60 2.25
C MET A 598 -24.18 5.44 1.26
N GLN A 599 -25.34 4.85 1.10
CA GLN A 599 -25.65 3.77 0.17
C GLN A 599 -26.81 4.16 -0.75
N THR A 600 -26.85 3.54 -1.93
CA THR A 600 -28.05 3.53 -2.77
C THR A 600 -29.10 2.59 -2.17
N GLU A 601 -30.35 2.65 -2.65
CA GLU A 601 -31.41 1.71 -2.24
C GLU A 601 -31.04 0.22 -2.50
N GLU A 602 -30.14 -0.01 -3.45
CA GLU A 602 -29.63 -1.32 -3.82
C GLU A 602 -28.40 -1.79 -3.01
N GLY A 603 -27.95 -0.99 -2.02
CA GLY A 603 -26.81 -1.29 -1.16
C GLY A 603 -25.44 -1.01 -1.80
N GLU A 604 -25.39 -0.26 -2.92
CA GLU A 604 -24.14 0.14 -3.55
C GLU A 604 -23.61 1.47 -2.98
N THR A 605 -22.35 1.78 -3.27
CA THR A 605 -21.71 3.02 -2.82
C THR A 605 -22.41 4.26 -3.37
N LYS A 606 -22.73 5.20 -2.49
CA LYS A 606 -23.26 6.51 -2.87
C LYS A 606 -22.20 7.58 -2.69
N ARG A 607 -21.65 8.02 -3.82
CA ARG A 607 -20.65 9.08 -3.88
C ARG A 607 -21.33 10.45 -3.82
N ASP A 608 -20.66 11.44 -3.27
CA ASP A 608 -21.10 12.83 -3.23
C ASP A 608 -20.00 13.72 -3.87
N ASP A 609 -20.11 13.89 -5.19
CA ASP A 609 -19.10 14.61 -5.97
C ASP A 609 -19.18 16.13 -5.77
N GLU A 610 -20.32 16.66 -5.35
CA GLU A 610 -20.48 18.08 -5.08
C GLU A 610 -19.68 18.53 -3.85
N ASN A 611 -19.69 17.72 -2.79
CA ASN A 611 -19.10 18.08 -1.50
C ASN A 611 -17.72 17.47 -1.26
N TYR A 612 -17.37 16.34 -1.91
CA TYR A 612 -16.17 15.55 -1.57
C TYR A 612 -15.20 15.29 -2.74
N MET A 613 -15.34 16.02 -3.87
CA MET A 613 -14.40 15.95 -4.99
C MET A 613 -13.09 16.69 -4.66
N TYR A 614 -12.36 16.18 -3.66
CA TYR A 614 -11.10 16.75 -3.22
C TYR A 614 -10.17 15.69 -2.60
N VAL A 615 -8.88 15.98 -2.55
CA VAL A 615 -7.92 15.28 -1.70
C VAL A 615 -7.98 15.90 -0.31
N SER A 616 -8.24 15.08 0.71
CA SER A 616 -8.09 15.50 2.10
C SER A 616 -6.60 15.59 2.41
N ALA A 617 -6.10 16.73 2.88
CA ALA A 617 -4.73 16.89 3.30
C ALA A 617 -4.70 17.40 4.74
N TRP A 618 -4.22 16.56 5.66
CA TRP A 618 -4.22 16.85 7.09
C TRP A 618 -2.89 17.43 7.53
N GLU A 619 -2.94 18.51 8.29
CA GLU A 619 -1.78 19.17 8.91
C GLU A 619 -1.70 18.83 10.39
N TYR A 620 -0.53 18.40 10.86
CA TYR A 620 -0.26 18.16 12.28
C TYR A 620 -0.20 19.48 13.05
N LYS A 621 -0.95 19.59 14.13
CA LYS A 621 -1.03 20.81 14.95
C LYS A 621 -0.38 20.68 16.33
N GLY A 622 0.15 19.52 16.65
CA GLY A 622 0.78 19.24 17.94
C GLY A 622 0.21 18.01 18.63
N GLU A 623 0.90 17.54 19.64
CA GLU A 623 0.46 16.39 20.44
C GLU A 623 -0.86 16.70 21.15
N ASN A 624 -1.80 15.78 21.09
CA ASN A 624 -3.16 15.89 21.65
C ASN A 624 -4.01 17.06 21.08
N GLN A 625 -3.62 17.61 19.94
CA GLN A 625 -4.39 18.61 19.21
C GLN A 625 -5.14 17.99 18.05
N VAL A 626 -6.31 18.55 17.71
CA VAL A 626 -7.05 18.12 16.53
C VAL A 626 -6.29 18.59 15.29
N PRO A 627 -5.96 17.70 14.35
CA PRO A 627 -5.28 18.10 13.13
C PRO A 627 -6.18 18.98 12.27
N GLU A 628 -5.57 19.84 11.46
CA GLU A 628 -6.29 20.74 10.56
C GLU A 628 -6.45 20.11 9.17
N LEU A 629 -7.69 20.15 8.65
CA LEU A 629 -8.00 19.66 7.31
C LEU A 629 -7.83 20.77 6.27
N HIS A 630 -7.01 20.51 5.26
CA HIS A 630 -6.92 21.27 4.03
C HIS A 630 -7.52 20.46 2.87
N LYS A 631 -8.17 21.12 1.94
CA LYS A 631 -8.84 20.49 0.80
C LYS A 631 -8.18 20.91 -0.51
N GLU A 632 -7.70 19.93 -1.28
CA GLU A 632 -7.25 20.17 -2.64
C GLU A 632 -8.37 19.76 -3.60
N PRO A 633 -9.02 20.70 -4.30
CA PRO A 633 -10.07 20.38 -5.26
C PRO A 633 -9.55 19.52 -6.40
N LEU A 634 -10.33 18.52 -6.79
CA LEU A 634 -10.07 17.68 -7.97
C LEU A 634 -11.00 18.14 -9.10
N ASN A 635 -10.42 18.47 -10.24
CA ASN A 635 -11.12 18.86 -11.46
C ASN A 635 -10.80 17.88 -12.57
N PHE A 636 -11.81 17.47 -13.32
CA PHE A 636 -11.70 16.53 -14.43
C PHE A 636 -12.03 17.24 -15.73
N GLU A 637 -11.01 17.36 -16.61
CA GLU A 637 -11.13 18.00 -17.93
C GLU A 637 -11.20 16.97 -19.05
N PHE A 638 -10.58 15.81 -18.85
CA PHE A 638 -10.35 14.77 -19.85
C PHE A 638 -11.20 13.52 -19.64
N VAL A 639 -11.83 13.40 -18.48
CA VAL A 639 -12.69 12.28 -18.12
C VAL A 639 -14.04 12.81 -17.63
N GLN A 640 -15.12 12.30 -18.22
CA GLN A 640 -16.45 12.59 -17.71
C GLN A 640 -16.71 11.79 -16.44
N VAL A 641 -17.06 12.47 -15.36
CA VAL A 641 -17.42 11.85 -14.08
C VAL A 641 -18.72 11.07 -14.25
N ALA A 642 -18.71 9.80 -13.89
CA ALA A 642 -19.86 8.90 -13.98
C ALA A 642 -19.90 7.92 -12.80
N THR A 643 -21.07 7.39 -12.49
CA THR A 643 -21.21 6.33 -11.49
C THR A 643 -20.62 5.03 -12.02
N ARG A 644 -19.91 4.29 -11.15
CA ARG A 644 -19.45 2.94 -11.49
C ARG A 644 -20.66 2.00 -11.55
N ASN A 645 -20.75 1.21 -12.62
CA ASN A 645 -21.75 0.15 -12.75
C ASN A 645 -21.06 -1.17 -13.09
N TYR A 646 -21.36 -2.23 -12.35
CA TYR A 646 -20.83 -3.58 -12.54
C TYR A 646 -21.94 -4.62 -12.72
N LYS A 647 -23.19 -4.16 -12.85
CA LYS A 647 -24.37 -5.03 -13.02
C LYS A 647 -24.71 -5.26 -14.50
N ASP A 648 -24.47 -4.27 -15.35
CA ASP A 648 -24.76 -4.28 -16.78
C ASP A 648 -23.57 -4.71 -17.64
#